data_7b9cd8d3160b0b4a38995188e1efab2b
#
_entry.id   7b9cd8d3160b0b4a38995188e1efab2b
#
_cell.length_a   1.000
_cell.length_b   1.000
_cell.length_c   1.000
_cell.angle_alpha   90.00
_cell.angle_beta   90.00
_cell.angle_gamma   90.00
#
_symmetry.space_group_name_H-M   'P 1'
#
loop_
_entity.id
_entity.type
_entity.pdbx_description
1 polymer ?
#
loop_
_entity_poly.entity_id
_entity_poly.type
_entity_poly.pdbx_seq_one_letter_code
_entity_poly.pdbx_strand_id
1 'polypeptide(L)'
;MKSKTYTLGAGDLSVVLRDDGGLLLDAVNDAKTGSAFLSESRPLFSLTAERLADDETFTVSSADGWTVDCTETDGSRLFILSGCEKLPGVTVTLIANLGCGRIGFETVLSSVNEEITLTVCDWPNLCFDAGESAFLFQPYGSGEVWSSVARESFSQTENYPSYGASMQYLAFWDESKKRGVYYGLHDPAPASKLIHVSRAEGENTVTLKISQPLEGISKGCNSQRLYGENVWQIFDGDWFDAAMLYREWAIENASWIPETDENGRKDVPQWFKENPHWWLSRMDHDNVGEETVRATKDLGCKSAAHFYNWHKIPYDNDYPHYFPPKDDMAENVAVMRRAGIRVMPYINGRLWDTKDRGNEDWQFSEKGYPNCTKDRHGKPFIETYNSRESDGKKVELSIMCPSTAVWQETVRDLVDRIFNELKMDAIYIDQIGAAKANPCADKNHPHPAGGGRWWIDSYRNLLTHAHLASDNVMITTECTSDPYMKQIGGYLSWLWIRDGQVPAFNAVYNEYVITFGISYGSITDADSDCMRIFFAQSLVYGVQMGWMRPDLYFRMSHKDFYRKLVKFRETYADYFYGGRMLRPPYLSDNAPRLVSDKCTQAIYGHVDYPAVQGGLWQRMTTGRRLLILVNAAEVPADVDMSVSLPDGTYALNGDMDGSVVLKDGKASLTMPPLSMVYMFAD
;
A
#
# COMPACT_ATOMS: atom_id res chain seq x y z
N MET A 1 -13.17 -14.38 -42.26
CA MET A 1 -14.10 -13.20 -42.16
C MET A 1 -13.29 -11.94 -42.39
N LYS A 2 -13.88 -10.82 -42.86
CA LYS A 2 -13.15 -9.55 -42.92
C LYS A 2 -12.99 -9.03 -41.49
N SER A 3 -11.75 -8.66 -41.09
CA SER A 3 -11.47 -8.03 -39.84
C SER A 3 -12.33 -6.77 -39.66
N LYS A 4 -12.87 -6.57 -38.45
CA LYS A 4 -13.69 -5.41 -38.08
C LYS A 4 -13.02 -4.63 -36.96
N THR A 5 -13.00 -3.31 -37.10
CA THR A 5 -12.35 -2.42 -36.12
C THR A 5 -13.42 -1.59 -35.40
N TYR A 6 -13.23 -1.42 -34.09
CA TYR A 6 -14.06 -0.62 -33.20
C TYR A 6 -13.22 0.44 -32.52
N THR A 7 -13.58 1.69 -32.65
CA THR A 7 -12.92 2.81 -31.94
C THR A 7 -13.83 3.27 -30.81
N LEU A 8 -13.27 3.31 -29.60
CA LEU A 8 -13.89 3.83 -28.40
C LEU A 8 -13.20 5.16 -28.08
N GLY A 9 -13.97 6.23 -27.94
CA GLY A 9 -13.42 7.58 -27.67
C GLY A 9 -14.08 8.21 -26.45
N ALA A 10 -13.26 8.80 -25.56
CA ALA A 10 -13.73 9.59 -24.44
C ALA A 10 -12.72 10.69 -24.09
N GLY A 11 -13.10 11.96 -24.31
CA GLY A 11 -12.17 13.09 -24.18
C GLY A 11 -10.96 12.93 -25.10
N ASP A 12 -9.76 12.97 -24.52
CA ASP A 12 -8.50 12.79 -25.24
C ASP A 12 -8.12 11.31 -25.46
N LEU A 13 -8.83 10.37 -24.81
CA LEU A 13 -8.54 8.94 -24.92
C LEU A 13 -9.22 8.32 -26.14
N SER A 14 -8.45 7.58 -26.94
CA SER A 14 -8.95 6.73 -28.01
C SER A 14 -8.41 5.31 -27.87
N VAL A 15 -9.31 4.33 -27.78
CA VAL A 15 -8.98 2.90 -27.71
C VAL A 15 -9.49 2.22 -28.97
N VAL A 16 -8.62 1.45 -29.63
CA VAL A 16 -8.96 0.70 -30.85
C VAL A 16 -8.96 -0.79 -30.55
N LEU A 17 -10.11 -1.41 -30.78
CA LEU A 17 -10.29 -2.86 -30.68
C LEU A 17 -10.48 -3.44 -32.07
N ARG A 18 -9.90 -4.61 -32.35
CA ARG A 18 -10.03 -5.33 -33.60
C ARG A 18 -10.59 -6.72 -33.40
N ASP A 19 -11.61 -7.05 -34.12
CA ASP A 19 -12.16 -8.40 -34.25
C ASP A 19 -11.50 -9.11 -35.44
N ASP A 20 -10.74 -10.16 -35.14
CA ASP A 20 -10.05 -10.98 -36.12
C ASP A 20 -10.03 -12.46 -35.62
N GLY A 21 -11.23 -13.05 -35.54
CA GLY A 21 -11.46 -14.33 -34.89
C GLY A 21 -11.33 -14.28 -33.38
N GLY A 22 -11.64 -13.14 -32.80
CA GLY A 22 -11.57 -12.78 -31.39
C GLY A 22 -11.32 -11.28 -31.23
N LEU A 23 -11.12 -10.80 -30.01
CA LEU A 23 -10.99 -9.38 -29.71
C LEU A 23 -9.56 -9.02 -29.29
N LEU A 24 -8.92 -8.18 -30.09
CA LEU A 24 -7.57 -7.66 -29.87
C LEU A 24 -7.63 -6.18 -29.48
N LEU A 25 -6.73 -5.77 -28.61
CA LEU A 25 -6.43 -4.37 -28.32
C LEU A 25 -5.33 -3.90 -29.29
N ASP A 26 -5.67 -3.05 -30.24
CA ASP A 26 -4.75 -2.58 -31.27
C ASP A 26 -4.08 -1.26 -30.91
N ALA A 27 -4.77 -0.36 -30.19
CA ALA A 27 -4.20 0.92 -29.82
C ALA A 27 -4.84 1.51 -28.56
N VAL A 28 -4.03 2.24 -27.81
CA VAL A 28 -4.45 3.23 -26.81
C VAL A 28 -3.73 4.52 -27.15
N ASN A 29 -4.46 5.53 -27.58
CA ASN A 29 -3.92 6.76 -28.12
C ASN A 29 -4.41 7.98 -27.35
N ASP A 30 -3.56 8.98 -27.29
CA ASP A 30 -3.97 10.33 -26.97
C ASP A 30 -4.42 11.05 -28.26
N ALA A 31 -5.70 11.30 -28.38
CA ALA A 31 -6.30 11.93 -29.56
C ALA A 31 -5.86 13.40 -29.74
N LYS A 32 -5.44 14.07 -28.66
CA LYS A 32 -4.99 15.45 -28.68
C LYS A 32 -3.58 15.60 -29.26
N THR A 33 -2.67 14.68 -28.91
CA THR A 33 -1.26 14.76 -29.35
C THR A 33 -0.95 13.78 -30.47
N GLY A 34 -1.80 12.81 -30.73
CA GLY A 34 -1.56 11.69 -31.64
C GLY A 34 -0.55 10.66 -31.10
N SER A 35 -0.16 10.75 -29.82
CA SER A 35 0.77 9.80 -29.22
C SER A 35 0.10 8.44 -29.01
N ALA A 36 0.78 7.35 -29.40
CA ALA A 36 0.39 5.99 -29.10
C ALA A 36 1.10 5.53 -27.83
N PHE A 37 0.37 4.89 -26.92
CA PHE A 37 0.91 4.30 -25.70
C PHE A 37 1.20 2.81 -25.86
N LEU A 38 0.45 2.10 -26.70
CA LEU A 38 0.71 0.69 -26.96
C LEU A 38 1.79 0.52 -28.03
N SER A 39 2.68 -0.44 -27.78
CA SER A 39 3.75 -0.83 -28.70
C SER A 39 3.30 -1.85 -29.74
N GLU A 40 2.33 -2.70 -29.39
CA GLU A 40 1.86 -3.80 -30.26
C GLU A 40 0.41 -4.20 -29.96
N SER A 41 -0.23 -4.82 -30.96
CA SER A 41 -1.55 -5.43 -30.80
C SER A 41 -1.48 -6.67 -29.91
N ARG A 42 -2.42 -6.79 -28.96
CA ARG A 42 -2.46 -7.91 -28.01
C ARG A 42 -3.89 -8.43 -27.77
N PRO A 43 -4.01 -9.71 -27.33
CA PRO A 43 -5.26 -10.18 -26.74
C PRO A 43 -5.66 -9.27 -25.57
N LEU A 44 -6.92 -8.84 -25.56
CA LEU A 44 -7.46 -7.91 -24.58
C LEU A 44 -7.51 -8.50 -23.16
N PHE A 45 -7.85 -9.79 -23.09
CA PHE A 45 -7.90 -10.56 -21.84
C PHE A 45 -7.43 -12.01 -22.05
N SER A 46 -7.22 -12.72 -20.93
CA SER A 46 -7.12 -14.18 -20.90
C SER A 46 -7.91 -14.77 -19.73
N LEU A 47 -8.43 -15.99 -19.95
CA LEU A 47 -9.11 -16.79 -18.94
C LEU A 47 -8.30 -18.03 -18.67
N THR A 48 -7.94 -18.26 -17.41
CA THR A 48 -7.41 -19.54 -16.94
C THR A 48 -8.58 -20.39 -16.46
N ALA A 49 -8.63 -21.60 -16.98
CA ALA A 49 -9.65 -22.59 -16.67
C ALA A 49 -8.99 -23.91 -16.26
N GLU A 50 -9.74 -24.72 -15.57
CA GLU A 50 -9.32 -26.03 -15.10
C GLU A 50 -10.39 -27.07 -15.41
N ARG A 51 -9.98 -28.22 -15.93
CA ARG A 51 -10.84 -29.36 -16.14
C ARG A 51 -10.99 -30.12 -14.82
N LEU A 52 -12.24 -30.28 -14.37
CA LEU A 52 -12.54 -30.88 -13.07
C LEU A 52 -12.24 -32.40 -12.99
N ALA A 53 -12.11 -33.08 -14.14
CA ALA A 53 -11.89 -34.51 -14.18
C ALA A 53 -10.45 -34.93 -13.88
N ASP A 54 -9.48 -34.10 -14.22
CA ASP A 54 -8.03 -34.44 -14.17
C ASP A 54 -7.15 -33.29 -13.68
N ASP A 55 -7.78 -32.18 -13.22
CA ASP A 55 -7.11 -30.99 -12.73
C ASP A 55 -6.20 -30.30 -13.79
N GLU A 56 -6.38 -30.58 -15.08
CA GLU A 56 -5.62 -29.94 -16.15
C GLU A 56 -5.96 -28.46 -16.24
N THR A 57 -4.97 -27.60 -16.07
CA THR A 57 -5.10 -26.14 -16.17
C THR A 57 -4.68 -25.67 -17.56
N PHE A 58 -5.47 -24.82 -18.20
CA PHE A 58 -5.18 -24.23 -19.50
C PHE A 58 -5.67 -22.78 -19.57
N THR A 59 -5.08 -22.00 -20.49
CA THR A 59 -5.42 -20.58 -20.66
C THR A 59 -5.94 -20.33 -22.07
N VAL A 60 -6.98 -19.51 -22.16
CA VAL A 60 -7.61 -19.08 -23.41
C VAL A 60 -7.63 -17.56 -23.44
N SER A 61 -7.10 -16.99 -24.52
CA SER A 61 -7.08 -15.53 -24.72
C SER A 61 -8.32 -15.03 -25.47
N SER A 62 -8.53 -13.73 -25.48
CA SER A 62 -9.60 -13.08 -26.26
C SER A 62 -9.41 -13.23 -27.78
N ALA A 63 -8.24 -13.69 -28.25
CA ALA A 63 -7.92 -13.94 -29.66
C ALA A 63 -8.15 -15.41 -30.10
N ASP A 64 -8.57 -16.30 -29.21
CA ASP A 64 -8.63 -17.74 -29.45
C ASP A 64 -9.96 -18.22 -30.06
N GLY A 65 -10.31 -17.70 -31.23
CA GLY A 65 -11.45 -18.22 -32.00
C GLY A 65 -12.82 -17.90 -31.43
N TRP A 66 -13.00 -16.69 -30.91
CA TRP A 66 -14.29 -16.21 -30.42
C TRP A 66 -15.11 -15.58 -31.55
N THR A 67 -16.40 -15.80 -31.52
CA THR A 67 -17.36 -14.98 -32.26
C THR A 67 -17.65 -13.72 -31.46
N VAL A 68 -17.53 -12.55 -32.07
CA VAL A 68 -17.71 -11.24 -31.43
C VAL A 68 -18.94 -10.56 -31.97
N ASP A 69 -19.95 -10.36 -31.12
CA ASP A 69 -21.08 -9.48 -31.37
C ASP A 69 -20.89 -8.14 -30.66
N CYS A 70 -21.15 -7.04 -31.38
CA CYS A 70 -21.02 -5.70 -30.82
C CYS A 70 -22.33 -4.92 -31.02
N THR A 71 -22.84 -4.40 -29.90
CA THR A 71 -24.02 -3.50 -29.89
C THR A 71 -23.62 -2.14 -29.35
N GLU A 72 -24.00 -1.09 -30.01
CA GLU A 72 -23.80 0.29 -29.57
C GLU A 72 -25.08 0.85 -28.97
N THR A 73 -24.94 1.48 -27.81
CA THR A 73 -26.01 2.22 -27.14
C THR A 73 -25.51 3.65 -26.86
N ASP A 74 -26.41 4.56 -26.43
CA ASP A 74 -26.01 5.91 -26.07
C ASP A 74 -25.01 5.87 -24.85
N GLY A 75 -23.77 6.30 -25.08
CA GLY A 75 -22.71 6.34 -24.08
C GLY A 75 -22.06 5.01 -23.75
N SER A 76 -22.41 3.88 -24.37
CA SER A 76 -21.70 2.61 -24.13
C SER A 76 -21.63 1.67 -25.33
N ARG A 77 -20.68 0.73 -25.30
CA ARG A 77 -20.57 -0.39 -26.23
C ARG A 77 -20.52 -1.71 -25.48
N LEU A 78 -21.35 -2.63 -25.97
CA LEU A 78 -21.42 -3.99 -25.45
C LEU A 78 -20.76 -4.94 -26.44
N PHE A 79 -19.75 -5.70 -26.00
CA PHE A 79 -19.13 -6.77 -26.74
C PHE A 79 -19.49 -8.10 -26.11
N ILE A 80 -20.00 -9.05 -26.87
CA ILE A 80 -20.31 -10.41 -26.44
C ILE A 80 -19.41 -11.36 -27.23
N LEU A 81 -18.52 -12.06 -26.52
CA LEU A 81 -17.62 -13.07 -27.06
C LEU A 81 -18.16 -14.45 -26.69
N SER A 82 -18.42 -15.29 -27.69
CA SER A 82 -18.97 -16.63 -27.49
C SER A 82 -18.44 -17.61 -28.55
N GLY A 83 -18.75 -18.91 -28.39
CA GLY A 83 -18.45 -19.94 -29.39
C GLY A 83 -16.99 -20.34 -29.50
N CYS A 84 -16.13 -20.04 -28.48
CA CYS A 84 -14.76 -20.50 -28.46
C CYS A 84 -14.70 -22.02 -28.25
N GLU A 85 -14.07 -22.75 -29.17
CA GLU A 85 -13.97 -24.22 -29.11
C GLU A 85 -13.13 -24.71 -27.92
N LYS A 86 -12.14 -23.91 -27.48
CA LYS A 86 -11.29 -24.22 -26.30
C LYS A 86 -12.03 -24.04 -24.96
N LEU A 87 -13.08 -23.22 -24.94
CA LEU A 87 -13.93 -22.94 -23.77
C LEU A 87 -15.43 -23.08 -24.13
N PRO A 88 -15.91 -24.28 -24.46
CA PRO A 88 -17.28 -24.47 -24.85
C PRO A 88 -18.24 -24.10 -23.72
N GLY A 89 -19.33 -23.40 -24.05
CA GLY A 89 -20.34 -22.95 -23.07
C GLY A 89 -19.93 -21.75 -22.20
N VAL A 90 -18.79 -21.12 -22.50
CA VAL A 90 -18.37 -19.88 -21.84
C VAL A 90 -18.68 -18.68 -22.74
N THR A 91 -19.19 -17.63 -22.14
CA THR A 91 -19.43 -16.32 -22.78
C THR A 91 -18.77 -15.22 -21.96
N VAL A 92 -18.08 -14.30 -22.63
CA VAL A 92 -17.51 -13.10 -22.01
C VAL A 92 -18.25 -11.87 -22.53
N THR A 93 -18.81 -11.10 -21.63
CA THR A 93 -19.46 -9.82 -21.94
C THR A 93 -18.60 -8.67 -21.43
N LEU A 94 -18.17 -7.78 -22.33
CA LEU A 94 -17.49 -6.54 -22.00
C LEU A 94 -18.42 -5.37 -22.26
N ILE A 95 -18.57 -4.50 -21.26
CA ILE A 95 -19.34 -3.26 -21.35
C ILE A 95 -18.35 -2.11 -21.25
N ALA A 96 -18.17 -1.36 -22.33
CA ALA A 96 -17.34 -0.16 -22.36
C ALA A 96 -18.24 1.08 -22.16
N ASN A 97 -18.16 1.71 -21.01
CA ASN A 97 -18.86 2.95 -20.66
C ASN A 97 -18.01 4.15 -21.10
N LEU A 98 -18.57 5.02 -21.95
CA LEU A 98 -17.87 6.14 -22.55
C LEU A 98 -18.42 7.45 -21.97
N GLY A 99 -17.61 8.20 -21.24
CA GLY A 99 -18.08 9.46 -20.68
C GLY A 99 -17.08 10.16 -19.78
N CYS A 100 -17.30 11.43 -19.51
CA CYS A 100 -16.48 12.23 -18.59
C CYS A 100 -14.97 12.18 -18.86
N GLY A 101 -14.55 12.04 -20.12
CA GLY A 101 -13.13 11.98 -20.50
C GLY A 101 -12.45 10.65 -20.20
N ARG A 102 -13.20 9.60 -19.84
CA ARG A 102 -12.68 8.28 -19.48
C ARG A 102 -13.47 7.15 -20.12
N ILE A 103 -12.86 5.99 -20.24
CA ILE A 103 -13.51 4.74 -20.64
C ILE A 103 -13.46 3.79 -19.44
N GLY A 104 -14.63 3.35 -18.99
CA GLY A 104 -14.78 2.35 -17.95
C GLY A 104 -15.24 1.02 -18.51
N PHE A 105 -14.53 -0.06 -18.20
CA PHE A 105 -14.87 -1.39 -18.65
C PHE A 105 -15.39 -2.26 -17.50
N GLU A 106 -16.56 -2.85 -17.70
CA GLU A 106 -17.10 -3.88 -16.84
C GLU A 106 -17.09 -5.23 -17.57
N THR A 107 -16.85 -6.31 -16.87
CA THR A 107 -16.73 -7.65 -17.45
C THR A 107 -17.62 -8.64 -16.73
N VAL A 108 -18.38 -9.43 -17.52
CA VAL A 108 -19.22 -10.52 -17.01
C VAL A 108 -18.78 -11.82 -17.69
N LEU A 109 -18.44 -12.80 -16.86
CA LEU A 109 -18.15 -14.16 -17.28
C LEU A 109 -19.39 -15.02 -17.03
N SER A 110 -19.86 -15.73 -18.04
CA SER A 110 -20.97 -16.67 -17.92
C SER A 110 -20.52 -18.05 -18.41
N SER A 111 -20.73 -19.08 -17.61
CA SER A 111 -20.37 -20.45 -17.95
C SER A 111 -21.57 -21.37 -17.70
N VAL A 112 -21.88 -22.20 -18.67
CA VAL A 112 -22.85 -23.31 -18.55
C VAL A 112 -22.14 -24.66 -18.67
N ASN A 113 -20.79 -24.67 -18.62
CA ASN A 113 -19.98 -25.87 -18.72
C ASN A 113 -19.81 -26.50 -17.34
N GLU A 114 -20.30 -27.72 -17.15
CA GLU A 114 -20.23 -28.44 -15.88
C GLU A 114 -18.86 -29.12 -15.65
N GLU A 115 -18.05 -29.29 -16.72
CA GLU A 115 -16.77 -30.02 -16.67
C GLU A 115 -15.57 -29.10 -16.41
N ILE A 116 -15.76 -27.78 -16.58
CA ILE A 116 -14.70 -26.77 -16.50
C ILE A 116 -15.04 -25.72 -15.45
N THR A 117 -14.07 -25.38 -14.63
CA THR A 117 -14.14 -24.21 -13.74
C THR A 117 -13.20 -23.11 -14.21
N LEU A 118 -13.68 -21.86 -14.21
CA LEU A 118 -12.84 -20.69 -14.45
C LEU A 118 -12.13 -20.30 -13.15
N THR A 119 -10.82 -20.12 -13.18
CA THR A 119 -10.02 -19.89 -11.96
C THR A 119 -9.46 -18.48 -11.86
N VAL A 120 -9.05 -17.88 -12.99
CA VAL A 120 -8.50 -16.53 -13.05
C VAL A 120 -8.96 -15.85 -14.34
N CYS A 121 -9.27 -14.56 -14.23
CA CYS A 121 -9.39 -13.68 -15.39
C CYS A 121 -8.29 -12.63 -15.36
N ASP A 122 -7.46 -12.61 -16.38
CA ASP A 122 -6.47 -11.57 -16.64
C ASP A 122 -7.12 -10.49 -17.51
N TRP A 123 -7.33 -9.30 -16.93
CA TRP A 123 -7.97 -8.17 -17.60
C TRP A 123 -7.62 -6.85 -16.89
N PRO A 124 -7.11 -5.84 -17.57
CA PRO A 124 -6.62 -5.83 -18.95
C PRO A 124 -5.25 -6.50 -19.10
N ASN A 125 -4.87 -6.77 -20.38
CA ASN A 125 -3.52 -7.19 -20.75
C ASN A 125 -2.93 -6.14 -21.71
N LEU A 126 -1.96 -5.37 -21.23
CA LEU A 126 -1.44 -4.18 -21.88
C LEU A 126 0.05 -4.28 -22.14
N CYS A 127 0.52 -3.60 -23.18
CA CYS A 127 1.93 -3.52 -23.53
C CYS A 127 2.27 -2.10 -23.96
N PHE A 128 3.03 -1.40 -23.14
CA PHE A 128 3.41 -0.02 -23.37
C PHE A 128 4.79 0.08 -24.03
N ASP A 129 4.97 1.11 -24.85
CA ASP A 129 6.29 1.47 -25.32
C ASP A 129 7.10 2.10 -24.18
N ALA A 130 8.19 1.43 -23.80
CA ALA A 130 9.11 1.85 -22.76
C ALA A 130 10.22 2.75 -23.31
N GLY A 131 9.87 3.84 -23.99
CA GLY A 131 10.84 4.87 -24.44
C GLY A 131 11.69 5.42 -23.27
N GLU A 132 12.80 6.10 -23.59
CA GLU A 132 13.75 6.62 -22.56
C GLU A 132 13.12 7.57 -21.55
N SER A 133 12.05 8.27 -21.92
CA SER A 133 11.26 9.16 -21.06
C SER A 133 10.04 8.51 -20.41
N ALA A 134 9.90 7.19 -20.52
CA ALA A 134 8.78 6.44 -19.95
C ALA A 134 8.92 6.26 -18.44
N PHE A 135 7.85 6.55 -17.72
CA PHE A 135 7.73 6.37 -16.29
C PHE A 135 6.49 5.54 -15.94
N LEU A 136 6.62 4.72 -14.94
CA LEU A 136 5.54 3.89 -14.41
C LEU A 136 5.33 4.21 -12.92
N PHE A 137 4.11 4.48 -12.53
CA PHE A 137 3.69 4.49 -11.13
C PHE A 137 3.02 3.17 -10.79
N GLN A 138 3.39 2.59 -9.66
CA GLN A 138 2.71 1.47 -9.02
C GLN A 138 2.46 1.74 -7.54
N PRO A 139 1.36 1.24 -6.95
CA PRO A 139 0.97 1.55 -5.57
C PRO A 139 1.70 0.68 -4.54
N TYR A 140 3.01 0.47 -4.71
CA TYR A 140 3.84 -0.28 -3.78
C TYR A 140 4.14 0.58 -2.54
N GLY A 141 3.81 0.10 -1.35
CA GLY A 141 3.96 0.87 -0.11
C GLY A 141 3.20 2.18 -0.15
N SER A 142 3.91 3.31 -0.11
CA SER A 142 3.33 4.64 -0.29
C SER A 142 3.05 5.02 -1.74
N GLY A 143 3.66 4.32 -2.66
CA GLY A 143 3.72 4.57 -4.10
C GLY A 143 5.16 4.60 -4.59
N GLU A 144 5.41 4.04 -5.74
CA GLU A 144 6.74 3.95 -6.35
C GLU A 144 6.68 4.39 -7.81
N VAL A 145 7.63 5.22 -8.20
CA VAL A 145 7.82 5.69 -9.58
C VAL A 145 9.07 5.05 -10.16
N TRP A 146 8.90 4.29 -11.21
CA TRP A 146 10.00 3.67 -11.93
C TRP A 146 10.38 4.52 -13.14
N SER A 147 11.51 5.21 -13.04
CA SER A 147 12.11 5.96 -14.13
C SER A 147 13.04 5.11 -15.02
N SER A 148 13.34 3.90 -14.59
CA SER A 148 14.24 2.95 -15.27
C SER A 148 13.52 1.91 -16.12
N VAL A 149 12.21 2.08 -16.39
CA VAL A 149 11.42 1.11 -17.18
C VAL A 149 12.02 0.80 -18.55
N ALA A 150 12.76 1.75 -19.13
CA ALA A 150 13.44 1.57 -20.40
C ALA A 150 14.80 0.86 -20.31
N ARG A 151 15.34 0.63 -19.12
CA ARG A 151 16.76 0.23 -18.94
C ARG A 151 16.99 -1.17 -18.46
N GLU A 152 16.08 -1.75 -17.69
CA GLU A 152 16.30 -3.02 -17.01
C GLU A 152 15.19 -4.03 -17.31
N SER A 153 15.55 -5.32 -17.30
CA SER A 153 14.56 -6.39 -17.28
C SER A 153 14.04 -6.59 -15.86
N PHE A 154 12.75 -6.77 -15.72
CA PHE A 154 12.11 -7.06 -14.43
C PHE A 154 10.83 -7.86 -14.62
N SER A 155 10.42 -8.57 -13.57
CA SER A 155 9.12 -9.22 -13.48
C SER A 155 8.64 -9.14 -12.04
N GLN A 156 7.54 -8.44 -11.82
CA GLN A 156 6.97 -8.24 -10.50
C GLN A 156 5.50 -8.61 -10.52
N THR A 157 5.07 -9.29 -9.47
CA THR A 157 3.66 -9.63 -9.22
C THR A 157 3.30 -9.23 -7.81
N GLU A 158 2.39 -8.27 -7.70
CA GLU A 158 1.94 -7.73 -6.43
C GLU A 158 0.47 -8.05 -6.17
N ASN A 159 0.14 -8.25 -4.90
CA ASN A 159 -1.22 -8.56 -4.48
C ASN A 159 -1.90 -7.31 -3.93
N TYR A 160 -3.11 -7.05 -4.38
CA TYR A 160 -4.02 -6.10 -3.75
C TYR A 160 -5.08 -6.88 -2.96
N PRO A 161 -5.35 -6.52 -1.70
CA PRO A 161 -4.62 -5.56 -0.89
C PRO A 161 -3.37 -6.18 -0.26
N SER A 162 -2.29 -5.44 -0.22
CA SER A 162 -1.06 -5.73 0.55
C SER A 162 -0.10 -4.54 0.49
N TYR A 163 1.08 -4.67 1.10
CA TYR A 163 2.14 -3.68 0.93
C TYR A 163 2.60 -3.55 -0.54
N GLY A 164 2.46 -4.59 -1.33
CA GLY A 164 2.81 -4.60 -2.75
C GLY A 164 1.82 -3.84 -3.63
N ALA A 165 0.56 -3.72 -3.19
CA ALA A 165 -0.45 -2.89 -3.83
C ALA A 165 -1.39 -2.30 -2.77
N SER A 166 -1.07 -1.11 -2.29
CA SER A 166 -1.80 -0.39 -1.24
C SER A 166 -3.07 0.30 -1.72
N MET A 167 -3.18 0.54 -3.03
CA MET A 167 -4.28 1.24 -3.72
C MET A 167 -4.60 0.55 -5.04
N GLN A 168 -5.73 0.91 -5.65
CA GLN A 168 -6.26 0.25 -6.85
C GLN A 168 -6.03 1.05 -8.14
N TYR A 169 -4.83 1.58 -8.36
CA TYR A 169 -4.51 2.26 -9.62
C TYR A 169 -3.02 2.15 -9.98
N LEU A 170 -2.77 2.34 -11.28
CA LEU A 170 -1.44 2.49 -11.86
C LEU A 170 -1.46 3.69 -12.82
N ALA A 171 -0.28 4.19 -13.18
CA ALA A 171 -0.14 5.20 -14.22
C ALA A 171 1.14 4.98 -15.02
N PHE A 172 1.04 5.24 -16.31
CA PHE A 172 2.17 5.19 -17.23
C PHE A 172 2.22 6.50 -18.03
N TRP A 173 3.37 7.19 -18.05
CA TRP A 173 3.48 8.47 -18.74
C TRP A 173 4.83 8.69 -19.39
N ASP A 174 4.85 9.61 -20.34
CA ASP A 174 6.05 10.18 -20.94
C ASP A 174 6.45 11.44 -20.17
N GLU A 175 7.55 11.38 -19.44
CA GLU A 175 8.04 12.48 -18.59
C GLU A 175 8.41 13.72 -19.41
N SER A 176 8.89 13.55 -20.64
CA SER A 176 9.23 14.66 -21.53
C SER A 176 8.02 15.46 -22.00
N LYS A 177 6.86 14.81 -22.09
CA LYS A 177 5.58 15.42 -22.50
C LYS A 177 4.68 15.75 -21.32
N LYS A 178 5.00 15.24 -20.11
CA LYS A 178 4.15 15.31 -18.90
C LYS A 178 2.72 14.86 -19.21
N ARG A 179 2.58 13.72 -19.91
CA ARG A 179 1.31 13.21 -20.36
C ARG A 179 1.28 11.69 -20.37
N GLY A 180 0.18 11.10 -19.89
CA GLY A 180 0.10 9.66 -19.71
C GLY A 180 -1.30 9.08 -19.64
N VAL A 181 -1.35 7.79 -19.34
CA VAL A 181 -2.56 7.00 -19.14
C VAL A 181 -2.66 6.57 -17.68
N TYR A 182 -3.78 6.90 -17.06
CA TYR A 182 -4.21 6.42 -15.77
C TYR A 182 -4.99 5.12 -15.92
N TYR A 183 -4.72 4.19 -15.03
CA TYR A 183 -5.39 2.89 -14.89
C TYR A 183 -5.99 2.75 -13.52
N GLY A 184 -7.29 2.91 -13.38
CA GLY A 184 -8.03 2.68 -12.14
C GLY A 184 -8.71 1.31 -12.14
N LEU A 185 -8.58 0.58 -11.04
CA LEU A 185 -9.38 -0.60 -10.74
C LEU A 185 -10.47 -0.18 -9.75
N HIS A 186 -11.46 0.57 -10.23
CA HIS A 186 -12.46 1.26 -9.41
C HIS A 186 -13.47 0.28 -8.80
N ASP A 187 -13.06 -0.43 -7.76
CA ASP A 187 -13.87 -1.39 -7.03
C ASP A 187 -14.21 -0.84 -5.64
N PRO A 188 -15.41 -0.25 -5.43
CA PRO A 188 -15.77 0.44 -4.18
C PRO A 188 -15.95 -0.50 -2.99
N ALA A 189 -16.12 -1.81 -3.23
CA ALA A 189 -16.19 -2.85 -2.23
C ALA A 189 -15.18 -3.96 -2.63
N PRO A 190 -13.90 -3.75 -2.34
CA PRO A 190 -12.81 -4.36 -3.06
C PRO A 190 -12.70 -5.88 -2.89
N ALA A 191 -12.37 -6.54 -4.00
CA ALA A 191 -11.94 -7.93 -4.06
C ALA A 191 -10.42 -8.01 -4.21
N SER A 192 -9.84 -9.15 -3.90
CA SER A 192 -8.41 -9.41 -4.11
C SER A 192 -8.07 -9.47 -5.61
N LYS A 193 -6.91 -8.90 -5.95
CA LYS A 193 -6.38 -8.81 -7.32
C LYS A 193 -4.87 -9.02 -7.31
N LEU A 194 -4.31 -9.38 -8.47
CA LEU A 194 -2.88 -9.44 -8.69
C LEU A 194 -2.51 -8.44 -9.79
N ILE A 195 -1.45 -7.68 -9.55
CA ILE A 195 -0.90 -6.71 -10.50
C ILE A 195 0.43 -7.27 -10.97
N HIS A 196 0.54 -7.54 -12.28
CA HIS A 196 1.77 -8.01 -12.90
C HIS A 196 2.33 -6.90 -13.76
N VAL A 197 3.59 -6.57 -13.53
CA VAL A 197 4.35 -5.63 -14.36
C VAL A 197 5.65 -6.30 -14.74
N SER A 198 5.98 -6.33 -16.02
CA SER A 198 7.21 -6.96 -16.48
C SER A 198 7.78 -6.30 -17.73
N ARG A 199 9.10 -6.41 -17.88
CA ARG A 199 9.86 -6.07 -19.08
C ARG A 199 10.89 -7.16 -19.32
N ALA A 200 10.89 -7.76 -20.49
CA ALA A 200 11.89 -8.74 -20.85
C ALA A 200 13.21 -8.07 -21.26
N GLU A 201 14.32 -8.80 -21.10
CA GLU A 201 15.63 -8.32 -21.52
C GLU A 201 15.67 -8.08 -23.04
N GLY A 202 16.18 -6.92 -23.44
CA GLY A 202 16.28 -6.53 -24.84
C GLY A 202 14.99 -6.04 -25.49
N GLU A 203 13.86 -6.06 -24.79
CA GLU A 203 12.61 -5.51 -25.28
C GLU A 203 12.42 -4.05 -24.86
N ASN A 204 11.81 -3.24 -25.73
CA ASN A 204 11.45 -1.84 -25.43
C ASN A 204 9.99 -1.72 -24.98
N THR A 205 9.44 -2.75 -24.33
CA THR A 205 8.05 -2.80 -23.95
C THR A 205 7.87 -3.19 -22.49
N VAL A 206 6.93 -2.54 -21.82
CA VAL A 206 6.46 -2.91 -20.48
C VAL A 206 5.09 -3.53 -20.58
N THR A 207 4.97 -4.77 -20.11
CA THR A 207 3.68 -5.46 -20.00
C THR A 207 3.04 -5.20 -18.65
N LEU A 208 1.78 -4.79 -18.65
CA LEU A 208 0.93 -4.66 -17.49
C LEU A 208 -0.25 -5.63 -17.61
N LYS A 209 -0.48 -6.43 -16.57
CA LYS A 209 -1.60 -7.36 -16.51
C LYS A 209 -2.22 -7.34 -15.12
N ILE A 210 -3.55 -7.28 -15.06
CA ILE A 210 -4.31 -7.39 -13.82
C ILE A 210 -5.02 -8.72 -13.81
N SER A 211 -4.83 -9.52 -12.77
CA SER A 211 -5.50 -10.81 -12.60
C SER A 211 -6.51 -10.74 -11.45
N GLN A 212 -7.72 -11.21 -11.71
CA GLN A 212 -8.73 -11.43 -10.68
C GLN A 212 -8.91 -12.93 -10.46
N PRO A 213 -8.49 -13.48 -9.30
CA PRO A 213 -8.86 -14.83 -8.89
C PRO A 213 -10.38 -14.93 -8.74
N LEU A 214 -10.97 -15.96 -9.37
CA LEU A 214 -12.42 -16.11 -9.43
C LEU A 214 -12.98 -16.91 -8.25
N GLU A 215 -14.27 -16.77 -8.01
CA GLU A 215 -15.01 -17.52 -7.00
C GLU A 215 -15.59 -18.82 -7.57
N GLY A 216 -15.90 -19.77 -6.68
CA GLY A 216 -16.56 -21.02 -7.06
C GLY A 216 -15.67 -22.00 -7.81
N ILE A 217 -14.36 -21.93 -7.64
CA ILE A 217 -13.37 -22.73 -8.36
C ILE A 217 -13.42 -24.25 -8.12
N SER A 218 -14.30 -24.73 -7.27
CA SER A 218 -14.45 -26.15 -6.95
C SER A 218 -15.59 -26.85 -7.71
N LYS A 219 -16.23 -26.16 -8.64
CA LYS A 219 -17.37 -26.67 -9.42
C LYS A 219 -17.43 -26.00 -10.79
N GLY A 220 -18.03 -26.67 -11.76
CA GLY A 220 -18.35 -26.10 -13.07
C GLY A 220 -19.43 -25.02 -13.01
N CYS A 221 -19.71 -24.41 -14.15
CA CYS A 221 -20.73 -23.37 -14.29
C CYS A 221 -20.51 -22.13 -13.39
N ASN A 222 -19.27 -21.82 -13.02
CA ASN A 222 -18.98 -20.68 -12.15
C ASN A 222 -19.00 -19.37 -12.97
N SER A 223 -20.15 -18.74 -12.99
CA SER A 223 -20.36 -17.43 -13.63
C SER A 223 -20.08 -16.31 -12.63
N GLN A 224 -19.47 -15.21 -13.09
CA GLN A 224 -19.13 -14.08 -12.22
C GLN A 224 -19.08 -12.77 -12.99
N ARG A 225 -19.62 -11.68 -12.42
CA ARG A 225 -19.25 -10.33 -12.81
C ARG A 225 -17.93 -10.00 -12.11
N LEU A 226 -16.91 -9.57 -12.86
CA LEU A 226 -15.65 -9.15 -12.29
C LEU A 226 -15.87 -7.95 -11.36
N TYR A 227 -15.05 -7.86 -10.35
CA TYR A 227 -15.16 -6.81 -9.34
C TYR A 227 -14.49 -5.52 -9.81
N GLY A 228 -15.25 -4.43 -9.70
CA GLY A 228 -14.81 -3.11 -10.10
C GLY A 228 -14.92 -2.82 -11.60
N GLU A 229 -14.75 -1.57 -11.93
CA GLU A 229 -14.65 -1.06 -13.29
C GLU A 229 -13.17 -0.79 -13.61
N ASN A 230 -12.67 -1.26 -14.75
CA ASN A 230 -11.35 -0.89 -15.23
C ASN A 230 -11.46 0.46 -15.96
N VAL A 231 -10.97 1.51 -15.33
CA VAL A 231 -11.08 2.89 -15.83
C VAL A 231 -9.76 3.32 -16.46
N TRP A 232 -9.85 3.76 -17.72
CA TRP A 232 -8.73 4.29 -18.49
C TRP A 232 -8.98 5.76 -18.79
N GLN A 233 -7.96 6.61 -18.54
CA GLN A 233 -8.08 8.05 -18.72
C GLN A 233 -6.72 8.65 -19.09
N ILE A 234 -6.72 9.59 -20.04
CA ILE A 234 -5.53 10.42 -20.29
C ILE A 234 -5.41 11.46 -19.18
N PHE A 235 -4.20 11.72 -18.72
CA PHE A 235 -3.91 12.79 -17.76
C PHE A 235 -2.69 13.60 -18.16
N ASP A 236 -2.65 14.86 -17.73
CA ASP A 236 -1.49 15.74 -17.81
C ASP A 236 -0.76 15.72 -16.46
N GLY A 237 0.58 15.64 -16.49
CA GLY A 237 1.43 15.72 -15.30
C GLY A 237 2.21 14.44 -15.00
N ASP A 238 2.21 14.04 -13.74
CA ASP A 238 3.03 12.96 -13.21
C ASP A 238 2.24 12.08 -12.22
N TRP A 239 2.95 11.34 -11.36
CA TRP A 239 2.37 10.46 -10.34
C TRP A 239 1.35 11.17 -9.44
N PHE A 240 1.54 12.49 -9.14
CA PHE A 240 0.65 13.22 -8.25
C PHE A 240 -0.72 13.46 -8.90
N ASP A 241 -0.75 13.80 -10.20
CA ASP A 241 -2.00 14.01 -10.93
C ASP A 241 -2.78 12.70 -11.06
N ALA A 242 -2.08 11.60 -11.34
CA ALA A 242 -2.69 10.28 -11.34
C ALA A 242 -3.26 9.90 -9.95
N ALA A 243 -2.54 10.24 -8.86
CA ALA A 243 -3.01 10.06 -7.49
C ALA A 243 -4.27 10.89 -7.21
N MET A 244 -4.39 12.10 -7.76
CA MET A 244 -5.58 12.94 -7.59
C MET A 244 -6.79 12.38 -8.33
N LEU A 245 -6.63 11.76 -9.49
CA LEU A 245 -7.72 11.04 -10.17
C LEU A 245 -8.25 9.88 -9.32
N TYR A 246 -7.34 9.11 -8.74
CA TYR A 246 -7.74 8.03 -7.82
C TYR A 246 -8.40 8.56 -6.55
N ARG A 247 -7.85 9.65 -5.96
CA ARG A 247 -8.41 10.30 -4.79
C ARG A 247 -9.85 10.76 -5.01
N GLU A 248 -10.12 11.45 -6.12
CA GLU A 248 -11.45 11.93 -6.47
C GLU A 248 -12.47 10.79 -6.45
N TRP A 249 -12.16 9.70 -7.14
CA TRP A 249 -13.02 8.53 -7.16
C TRP A 249 -13.15 7.88 -5.77
N ALA A 250 -12.03 7.66 -5.06
CA ALA A 250 -12.03 6.89 -3.83
C ALA A 250 -12.83 7.58 -2.71
N ILE A 251 -12.67 8.91 -2.57
CA ILE A 251 -13.37 9.66 -1.52
C ILE A 251 -14.88 9.62 -1.72
N GLU A 252 -15.36 9.65 -2.96
CA GLU A 252 -16.79 9.66 -3.25
C GLU A 252 -17.42 8.27 -3.18
N ASN A 253 -16.67 7.21 -3.55
CA ASN A 253 -17.26 5.92 -3.87
C ASN A 253 -16.81 4.77 -2.97
N ALA A 254 -15.61 4.87 -2.37
CA ALA A 254 -15.02 3.74 -1.66
C ALA A 254 -15.66 3.49 -0.29
N SER A 255 -15.95 2.23 -0.01
CA SER A 255 -16.57 1.80 1.24
C SER A 255 -15.67 1.91 2.49
N TRP A 256 -14.39 2.15 2.29
CA TRP A 256 -13.39 2.20 3.36
C TRP A 256 -13.06 3.60 3.88
N ILE A 257 -13.64 4.64 3.33
CA ILE A 257 -13.39 6.02 3.78
C ILE A 257 -14.03 6.23 5.16
N PRO A 258 -13.25 6.56 6.21
CA PRO A 258 -13.77 6.86 7.53
C PRO A 258 -14.36 8.27 7.61
N GLU A 259 -15.13 8.54 8.67
CA GLU A 259 -15.63 9.86 8.95
C GLU A 259 -14.54 10.79 9.48
N THR A 260 -14.56 12.04 9.01
CA THR A 260 -13.65 13.11 9.44
C THR A 260 -14.43 14.34 9.90
N ASP A 261 -13.77 15.20 10.68
CA ASP A 261 -14.21 16.55 11.01
C ASP A 261 -13.01 17.53 10.86
N GLU A 262 -13.12 18.70 11.40
CA GLU A 262 -12.08 19.73 11.40
C GLU A 262 -10.80 19.33 12.13
N ASN A 263 -10.85 18.29 12.98
CA ASN A 263 -9.72 17.72 13.70
C ASN A 263 -9.20 16.42 13.05
N GLY A 264 -9.58 16.17 11.81
CA GLY A 264 -9.26 14.95 11.07
C GLY A 264 -10.20 13.79 11.41
N ARG A 265 -9.72 12.58 11.39
CA ARG A 265 -10.52 11.37 11.60
C ARG A 265 -11.15 11.33 13.00
N LYS A 266 -12.48 11.11 13.09
CA LYS A 266 -13.26 11.20 14.35
C LYS A 266 -12.96 10.08 15.35
N ASP A 267 -12.73 8.86 14.88
CA ASP A 267 -12.55 7.66 15.69
C ASP A 267 -11.10 7.38 16.11
N VAL A 268 -10.18 8.33 15.85
CA VAL A 268 -8.78 8.23 16.27
C VAL A 268 -8.55 9.11 17.52
N PRO A 269 -8.00 8.57 18.62
CA PRO A 269 -7.72 9.32 19.83
C PRO A 269 -6.79 10.52 19.59
N GLN A 270 -7.04 11.65 20.25
CA GLN A 270 -6.25 12.87 20.07
C GLN A 270 -4.75 12.65 20.37
N TRP A 271 -4.43 11.84 21.37
CA TRP A 271 -3.03 11.53 21.68
C TRP A 271 -2.28 10.87 20.51
N PHE A 272 -2.99 10.02 19.73
CA PHE A 272 -2.39 9.36 18.56
C PHE A 272 -2.20 10.35 17.41
N LYS A 273 -3.18 11.23 17.17
CA LYS A 273 -3.08 12.31 16.17
C LYS A 273 -1.87 13.21 16.41
N GLU A 274 -1.66 13.59 17.68
CA GLU A 274 -0.59 14.51 18.11
C GLU A 274 0.77 13.84 18.34
N ASN A 275 0.83 12.49 18.37
CA ASN A 275 2.09 11.80 18.64
C ASN A 275 3.13 12.07 17.55
N PRO A 276 4.28 12.70 17.86
CA PRO A 276 5.28 13.01 16.84
C PRO A 276 6.26 11.87 16.59
N HIS A 277 6.39 10.93 17.54
CA HIS A 277 7.49 9.96 17.55
C HIS A 277 7.12 8.60 18.14
N TRP A 278 7.68 7.53 17.56
CA TRP A 278 7.52 6.15 18.00
C TRP A 278 8.87 5.51 18.36
N TRP A 279 8.96 4.95 19.55
CA TRP A 279 10.04 4.05 19.93
C TRP A 279 9.72 2.61 19.52
N LEU A 280 10.70 1.90 18.97
CA LEU A 280 10.68 0.44 18.87
C LEU A 280 11.26 -0.12 20.17
N SER A 281 10.41 -0.45 21.12
CA SER A 281 10.78 -0.97 22.42
C SER A 281 10.56 -2.48 22.46
N ARG A 282 11.59 -3.25 22.81
CA ARG A 282 11.55 -4.71 22.80
C ARG A 282 11.95 -5.27 24.16
N MET A 283 11.13 -6.13 24.74
CA MET A 283 11.45 -6.82 26.00
C MET A 283 12.46 -7.96 25.79
N ASP A 284 13.60 -7.66 25.18
CA ASP A 284 14.71 -8.60 24.98
C ASP A 284 15.72 -8.58 26.13
N HIS A 285 15.62 -7.56 27.00
CA HIS A 285 16.48 -7.36 28.19
C HIS A 285 15.70 -6.64 29.28
N ASP A 286 16.25 -6.63 30.51
CA ASP A 286 15.68 -5.90 31.63
C ASP A 286 15.73 -4.38 31.43
N ASN A 287 14.83 -3.64 32.10
CA ASN A 287 14.78 -2.16 32.13
C ASN A 287 14.44 -1.46 30.80
N VAL A 288 13.77 -2.12 29.87
CA VAL A 288 13.35 -1.53 28.59
C VAL A 288 12.49 -0.28 28.79
N GLY A 289 11.62 -0.27 29.81
CA GLY A 289 10.81 0.89 30.14
C GLY A 289 11.65 2.10 30.56
N GLU A 290 12.68 1.92 31.40
CA GLU A 290 13.57 3.00 31.81
C GLU A 290 14.44 3.53 30.69
N GLU A 291 14.91 2.65 29.80
CA GLU A 291 15.67 3.05 28.62
C GLU A 291 14.80 3.91 27.66
N THR A 292 13.56 3.50 27.41
CA THR A 292 12.61 4.25 26.60
C THR A 292 12.29 5.62 27.23
N VAL A 293 12.13 5.69 28.55
CA VAL A 293 11.92 6.96 29.27
C VAL A 293 13.15 7.87 29.16
N ARG A 294 14.36 7.32 29.30
CA ARG A 294 15.60 8.09 29.14
C ARG A 294 15.71 8.69 27.74
N ALA A 295 15.42 7.88 26.70
CA ALA A 295 15.44 8.35 25.33
C ALA A 295 14.39 9.42 25.06
N THR A 296 13.16 9.26 25.57
CA THR A 296 12.09 10.26 25.47
C THR A 296 12.48 11.59 26.13
N LYS A 297 13.10 11.55 27.30
CA LYS A 297 13.59 12.76 27.99
C LYS A 297 14.69 13.47 27.20
N ASP A 298 15.63 12.75 26.61
CA ASP A 298 16.67 13.32 25.77
C ASP A 298 16.09 13.88 24.45
N LEU A 299 15.14 13.19 23.85
CA LEU A 299 14.43 13.65 22.65
C LEU A 299 13.68 14.97 22.91
N GLY A 300 13.10 15.14 24.09
CA GLY A 300 12.42 16.36 24.53
C GLY A 300 11.06 16.59 23.87
N CYS A 301 10.43 15.57 23.31
CA CYS A 301 9.11 15.60 22.68
C CYS A 301 8.22 14.48 23.22
N LYS A 302 6.91 14.58 22.99
CA LYS A 302 5.98 13.47 23.23
C LYS A 302 6.44 12.26 22.43
N SER A 303 6.17 11.06 22.92
CA SER A 303 6.43 9.83 22.19
C SER A 303 5.54 8.68 22.64
N ALA A 304 5.42 7.66 21.82
CA ALA A 304 4.78 6.40 22.12
C ALA A 304 5.74 5.24 21.88
N ALA A 305 5.48 4.09 22.48
CA ALA A 305 6.28 2.88 22.35
C ALA A 305 5.49 1.78 21.63
N HIS A 306 6.03 1.30 20.52
CA HIS A 306 5.60 0.08 19.87
C HIS A 306 6.36 -1.07 20.56
N PHE A 307 5.62 -1.93 21.28
CA PHE A 307 6.14 -2.78 22.32
C PHE A 307 6.14 -4.25 21.89
N TYR A 308 7.32 -4.76 21.58
CA TYR A 308 7.56 -6.13 21.13
C TYR A 308 8.02 -7.05 22.25
N ASN A 309 7.87 -8.37 22.04
CA ASN A 309 8.37 -9.44 22.93
C ASN A 309 7.89 -9.32 24.39
N TRP A 310 6.70 -8.73 24.57
CA TRP A 310 6.04 -8.58 25.86
C TRP A 310 5.50 -9.92 26.42
N HIS A 311 5.36 -10.92 25.56
CA HIS A 311 4.83 -12.26 25.80
C HIS A 311 5.94 -13.27 26.13
N LYS A 312 5.56 -14.39 26.74
CA LYS A 312 6.50 -15.47 27.09
C LYS A 312 6.90 -16.35 25.91
N ILE A 313 6.05 -16.46 24.88
CA ILE A 313 6.36 -17.20 23.66
C ILE A 313 7.47 -16.48 22.87
N PRO A 314 8.30 -17.19 22.08
CA PRO A 314 9.28 -16.57 21.20
C PRO A 314 8.61 -15.74 20.08
N TYR A 315 9.38 -14.84 19.48
CA TYR A 315 8.92 -14.06 18.33
C TYR A 315 8.86 -14.96 17.08
N ASP A 316 7.80 -14.80 16.26
CA ASP A 316 7.50 -15.63 15.10
C ASP A 316 7.45 -17.13 15.42
N ASN A 317 6.95 -17.47 16.60
CA ASN A 317 6.79 -18.83 17.07
C ASN A 317 5.61 -18.92 18.03
N ASP A 318 5.03 -20.09 18.16
CA ASP A 318 3.98 -20.42 19.13
C ASP A 318 2.69 -19.54 19.03
N TYR A 319 2.49 -18.83 17.90
CA TYR A 319 1.28 -18.04 17.68
C TYR A 319 0.01 -18.90 17.63
N PRO A 320 -1.14 -18.39 18.09
CA PRO A 320 -1.42 -17.08 18.69
C PRO A 320 -1.39 -17.05 20.23
N HIS A 321 -0.59 -17.86 20.89
CA HIS A 321 -0.63 -18.09 22.35
C HIS A 321 0.14 -17.03 23.16
N TYR A 322 -0.18 -15.74 22.97
CA TYR A 322 0.54 -14.59 23.53
C TYR A 322 0.46 -14.48 25.06
N PHE A 323 -0.55 -15.05 25.69
CA PHE A 323 -0.69 -15.02 27.16
C PHE A 323 -0.16 -16.28 27.83
N PRO A 324 0.44 -16.15 29.03
CA PRO A 324 0.59 -14.94 29.84
C PRO A 324 1.71 -14.03 29.33
N PRO A 325 1.67 -12.71 29.68
CA PRO A 325 2.78 -11.79 29.43
C PRO A 325 4.02 -12.15 30.27
N LYS A 326 5.17 -11.56 29.94
CA LYS A 326 6.37 -11.62 30.79
C LYS A 326 6.12 -10.99 32.16
N ASP A 327 6.79 -11.50 33.18
CA ASP A 327 6.48 -11.16 34.57
C ASP A 327 6.78 -9.69 34.90
N ASP A 328 7.78 -9.08 34.23
CA ASP A 328 8.17 -7.68 34.35
C ASP A 328 7.47 -6.71 33.40
N MET A 329 6.58 -7.20 32.54
CA MET A 329 5.88 -6.37 31.56
C MET A 329 5.09 -5.23 32.21
N ALA A 330 4.33 -5.53 33.26
CA ALA A 330 3.48 -4.55 33.93
C ALA A 330 4.29 -3.39 34.54
N GLU A 331 5.49 -3.70 35.06
CA GLU A 331 6.39 -2.69 35.62
C GLU A 331 6.98 -1.80 34.53
N ASN A 332 7.50 -2.38 33.45
CA ASN A 332 8.03 -1.64 32.30
C ASN A 332 6.97 -0.68 31.72
N VAL A 333 5.73 -1.15 31.53
CA VAL A 333 4.61 -0.33 31.06
C VAL A 333 4.28 0.80 32.05
N ALA A 334 4.26 0.50 33.36
CA ALA A 334 3.97 1.50 34.38
C ALA A 334 5.06 2.61 34.42
N VAL A 335 6.32 2.24 34.22
CA VAL A 335 7.46 3.19 34.13
C VAL A 335 7.26 4.13 32.95
N MET A 336 6.98 3.60 31.76
CA MET A 336 6.73 4.40 30.54
C MET A 336 5.54 5.33 30.72
N ARG A 337 4.40 4.83 31.23
CA ARG A 337 3.18 5.62 31.44
C ARG A 337 3.35 6.76 32.43
N ARG A 338 4.09 6.55 33.54
CA ARG A 338 4.43 7.63 34.46
C ARG A 338 5.20 8.77 33.80
N ALA A 339 5.93 8.47 32.74
CA ALA A 339 6.64 9.46 31.92
C ALA A 339 5.78 10.04 30.76
N GLY A 340 4.49 9.68 30.67
CA GLY A 340 3.59 10.14 29.62
C GLY A 340 3.71 9.40 28.30
N ILE A 341 4.43 8.29 28.25
CA ILE A 341 4.61 7.48 27.05
C ILE A 341 3.44 6.51 26.92
N ARG A 342 2.77 6.51 25.78
CA ARG A 342 1.71 5.56 25.41
C ARG A 342 2.32 4.26 24.92
N VAL A 343 1.65 3.14 25.17
CA VAL A 343 2.21 1.81 24.87
C VAL A 343 1.25 1.03 23.97
N MET A 344 1.80 0.49 22.89
CA MET A 344 1.12 -0.28 21.86
C MET A 344 1.81 -1.64 21.67
N PRO A 345 1.28 -2.75 22.22
CA PRO A 345 1.86 -4.07 22.05
C PRO A 345 1.58 -4.64 20.66
N TYR A 346 2.47 -5.53 20.23
CA TYR A 346 2.42 -6.31 19.02
C TYR A 346 1.63 -7.61 19.21
N ILE A 347 0.77 -7.96 18.25
CA ILE A 347 0.32 -9.33 17.99
C ILE A 347 0.29 -9.61 16.48
N ASN A 348 0.33 -10.89 16.10
CA ASN A 348 0.06 -11.31 14.72
C ASN A 348 -1.42 -11.61 14.53
N GLY A 349 -2.04 -11.08 13.49
CA GLY A 349 -3.47 -11.25 13.17
C GLY A 349 -3.78 -12.32 12.12
N ARG A 350 -2.80 -13.17 11.76
CA ARG A 350 -2.92 -14.03 10.58
C ARG A 350 -2.48 -15.48 10.79
N LEU A 351 -1.58 -15.77 11.72
CA LEU A 351 -0.83 -17.01 11.74
C LEU A 351 -1.09 -17.87 12.98
N TRP A 352 -1.05 -19.19 12.77
CA TRP A 352 -1.11 -20.21 13.81
C TRP A 352 0.06 -21.19 13.65
N ASP A 353 0.78 -21.45 14.73
CA ASP A 353 1.89 -22.41 14.76
C ASP A 353 1.38 -23.82 14.53
N THR A 354 2.07 -24.58 13.67
CA THR A 354 1.67 -25.92 13.29
C THR A 354 2.10 -27.01 14.27
N LYS A 355 2.67 -26.65 15.41
CA LYS A 355 3.01 -27.62 16.46
C LYS A 355 1.78 -28.30 17.05
N ASP A 356 1.93 -29.59 17.30
CA ASP A 356 0.86 -30.43 17.82
C ASP A 356 1.49 -31.63 18.54
N ARG A 357 2.15 -31.37 19.69
CA ARG A 357 2.95 -32.39 20.37
C ARG A 357 3.08 -32.16 21.88
N GLY A 358 2.47 -33.05 22.62
CA GLY A 358 2.63 -33.16 24.07
C GLY A 358 2.31 -31.87 24.84
N ASN A 359 3.21 -31.43 25.71
CA ASN A 359 3.06 -30.21 26.48
C ASN A 359 3.29 -28.93 25.66
N GLU A 360 3.79 -29.07 24.45
CA GLU A 360 3.98 -27.99 23.48
C GLU A 360 2.90 -28.01 22.38
N ASP A 361 1.79 -28.69 22.64
CA ASP A 361 0.66 -28.74 21.71
C ASP A 361 -0.10 -27.42 21.69
N TRP A 362 0.00 -26.70 20.59
CA TRP A 362 -0.73 -25.46 20.33
C TRP A 362 -2.08 -25.70 19.67
N GLN A 363 -2.59 -26.93 19.73
CA GLN A 363 -3.90 -27.32 19.24
C GLN A 363 -4.09 -27.11 17.72
N PHE A 364 -3.02 -27.23 16.95
CA PHE A 364 -3.11 -27.02 15.50
C PHE A 364 -4.05 -28.03 14.85
N SER A 365 -3.88 -29.35 15.10
CA SER A 365 -4.73 -30.37 14.50
C SER A 365 -6.21 -30.20 14.86
N GLU A 366 -6.52 -29.77 16.09
CA GLU A 366 -7.89 -29.63 16.57
C GLU A 366 -8.53 -28.31 16.20
N LYS A 367 -7.79 -27.20 16.27
CA LYS A 367 -8.31 -25.84 16.10
C LYS A 367 -7.71 -25.10 14.91
N GLY A 368 -6.39 -25.17 14.72
CA GLY A 368 -5.71 -24.48 13.64
C GLY A 368 -6.05 -25.04 12.26
N TYR A 369 -5.78 -26.34 12.05
CA TYR A 369 -5.96 -27.00 10.75
C TYR A 369 -7.40 -26.93 10.19
N PRO A 370 -8.48 -27.17 10.97
CA PRO A 370 -9.83 -27.00 10.44
C PRO A 370 -10.17 -25.57 9.99
N ASN A 371 -9.47 -24.57 10.50
CA ASN A 371 -9.77 -23.14 10.32
C ASN A 371 -8.69 -22.37 9.55
N CYS A 372 -7.65 -23.02 9.03
CA CYS A 372 -6.65 -22.39 8.18
C CYS A 372 -7.05 -22.38 6.70
N THR A 373 -6.44 -21.50 5.93
CA THR A 373 -6.61 -21.48 4.48
C THR A 373 -5.99 -22.73 3.85
N LYS A 374 -6.67 -23.32 2.87
CA LYS A 374 -6.23 -24.55 2.21
C LYS A 374 -6.37 -24.45 0.69
N ASP A 375 -5.50 -25.15 0.01
CA ASP A 375 -5.68 -25.44 -1.41
C ASP A 375 -6.83 -26.45 -1.63
N ARG A 376 -7.14 -26.76 -2.87
CA ARG A 376 -8.21 -27.70 -3.23
C ARG A 376 -7.98 -29.16 -2.80
N HIS A 377 -6.72 -29.51 -2.50
CA HIS A 377 -6.33 -30.84 -2.00
C HIS A 377 -6.34 -30.91 -0.46
N GLY A 378 -6.77 -29.85 0.21
CA GLY A 378 -6.82 -29.75 1.67
C GLY A 378 -5.48 -29.45 2.33
N LYS A 379 -4.45 -29.08 1.54
CA LYS A 379 -3.12 -28.73 2.05
C LYS A 379 -3.16 -27.30 2.57
N PRO A 380 -2.74 -27.05 3.84
CA PRO A 380 -2.68 -25.71 4.39
C PRO A 380 -1.61 -24.85 3.70
N PHE A 381 -1.87 -23.55 3.60
CA PHE A 381 -0.84 -22.59 3.23
C PHE A 381 0.03 -22.27 4.44
N ILE A 382 1.34 -22.47 4.30
CA ILE A 382 2.33 -22.34 5.36
C ILE A 382 3.30 -21.21 5.00
N GLU A 383 3.67 -20.42 6.00
CA GLU A 383 4.74 -19.42 5.95
C GLU A 383 5.85 -19.77 6.95
N THR A 384 7.07 -19.38 6.62
CA THR A 384 8.24 -19.55 7.48
C THR A 384 9.06 -18.28 7.48
N TYR A 385 9.51 -17.86 8.66
CA TYR A 385 10.35 -16.68 8.83
C TYR A 385 11.77 -17.06 9.28
N ASN A 386 12.43 -16.17 10.00
CA ASN A 386 13.79 -16.42 10.51
C ASN A 386 13.79 -17.23 11.81
N SER A 387 12.64 -17.39 12.47
CA SER A 387 12.51 -18.14 13.71
C SER A 387 12.74 -19.62 13.49
N ARG A 388 13.32 -20.24 14.51
CA ARG A 388 13.69 -21.66 14.50
C ARG A 388 13.17 -22.37 15.73
N GLU A 389 12.83 -23.63 15.53
CA GLU A 389 12.54 -24.58 16.57
C GLU A 389 13.81 -24.94 17.37
N SER A 390 13.63 -25.55 18.53
CA SER A 390 14.74 -26.05 19.36
C SER A 390 15.64 -27.06 18.65
N ASP A 391 15.12 -27.78 17.63
CA ASP A 391 15.88 -28.71 16.79
C ASP A 391 16.57 -28.02 15.57
N GLY A 392 16.47 -26.69 15.45
CA GLY A 392 17.08 -25.87 14.41
C GLY A 392 16.27 -25.76 13.11
N LYS A 393 15.14 -26.46 12.96
CA LYS A 393 14.24 -26.30 11.81
C LYS A 393 13.54 -24.93 11.85
N LYS A 394 13.11 -24.46 10.70
CA LYS A 394 12.25 -23.28 10.64
C LYS A 394 10.91 -23.55 11.29
N VAL A 395 10.39 -22.55 11.98
CA VAL A 395 9.02 -22.57 12.48
C VAL A 395 8.07 -22.50 11.29
N GLU A 396 7.08 -23.39 11.26
CA GLU A 396 6.02 -23.43 10.25
C GLU A 396 4.74 -22.84 10.82
N LEU A 397 4.26 -21.75 10.18
CA LEU A 397 3.09 -21.01 10.61
C LEU A 397 2.01 -21.13 9.53
N SER A 398 0.85 -21.63 9.91
CA SER A 398 -0.30 -21.79 8.99
C SER A 398 -1.07 -20.47 8.88
N ILE A 399 -1.47 -20.12 7.66
CA ILE A 399 -2.30 -18.94 7.39
C ILE A 399 -3.75 -19.24 7.76
N MET A 400 -4.26 -18.52 8.75
CA MET A 400 -5.64 -18.69 9.20
C MET A 400 -6.65 -18.08 8.24
N CYS A 401 -7.79 -18.71 8.10
CA CYS A 401 -8.87 -18.17 7.30
C CYS A 401 -9.67 -17.12 8.12
N PRO A 402 -9.67 -15.86 7.73
CA PRO A 402 -10.33 -14.79 8.49
C PRO A 402 -11.86 -14.93 8.55
N SER A 403 -12.46 -15.79 7.73
CA SER A 403 -13.92 -16.01 7.71
C SER A 403 -14.40 -17.00 8.77
N THR A 404 -13.47 -17.79 9.37
CA THR A 404 -13.86 -18.82 10.34
C THR A 404 -14.12 -18.22 11.72
N ALA A 405 -15.17 -18.70 12.41
CA ALA A 405 -15.53 -18.20 13.73
C ALA A 405 -14.40 -18.38 14.75
N VAL A 406 -13.71 -19.53 14.71
CA VAL A 406 -12.59 -19.81 15.62
C VAL A 406 -11.50 -18.77 15.51
N TRP A 407 -11.10 -18.38 14.29
CA TRP A 407 -10.06 -17.36 14.11
C TRP A 407 -10.53 -15.98 14.55
N GLN A 408 -11.76 -15.59 14.19
CA GLN A 408 -12.33 -14.32 14.61
C GLN A 408 -12.42 -14.21 16.15
N GLU A 409 -12.88 -15.26 16.81
CA GLU A 409 -12.95 -15.32 18.27
C GLU A 409 -11.57 -15.27 18.92
N THR A 410 -10.59 -16.00 18.37
CA THR A 410 -9.21 -16.00 18.86
C THR A 410 -8.58 -14.60 18.85
N VAL A 411 -8.66 -13.90 17.71
CA VAL A 411 -8.07 -12.55 17.63
C VAL A 411 -8.86 -11.55 18.49
N ARG A 412 -10.16 -11.69 18.55
CA ARG A 412 -11.02 -10.84 19.40
C ARG A 412 -10.69 -11.02 20.88
N ASP A 413 -10.54 -12.24 21.36
CA ASP A 413 -10.14 -12.52 22.75
C ASP A 413 -8.77 -11.88 23.07
N LEU A 414 -7.80 -11.98 22.15
CA LEU A 414 -6.50 -11.33 22.32
C LEU A 414 -6.62 -9.80 22.45
N VAL A 415 -7.42 -9.17 21.59
CA VAL A 415 -7.65 -7.73 21.62
C VAL A 415 -8.34 -7.33 22.93
N ASP A 416 -9.39 -8.05 23.33
CA ASP A 416 -10.13 -7.78 24.56
C ASP A 416 -9.24 -7.91 25.80
N ARG A 417 -8.39 -8.93 25.86
CA ARG A 417 -7.43 -9.11 26.96
C ARG A 417 -6.37 -8.02 27.00
N ILE A 418 -5.84 -7.62 25.84
CA ILE A 418 -4.87 -6.52 25.76
C ILE A 418 -5.46 -5.22 26.27
N PHE A 419 -6.69 -4.89 25.91
CA PHE A 419 -7.33 -3.67 26.37
C PHE A 419 -7.89 -3.77 27.79
N ASN A 420 -8.49 -4.89 28.18
CA ASN A 420 -9.17 -5.02 29.46
C ASN A 420 -8.28 -5.53 30.59
N GLU A 421 -7.35 -6.48 30.34
CA GLU A 421 -6.43 -7.00 31.36
C GLU A 421 -5.15 -6.15 31.44
N LEU A 422 -4.50 -5.90 30.31
CA LEU A 422 -3.23 -5.18 30.26
C LEU A 422 -3.39 -3.65 30.19
N LYS A 423 -4.63 -3.17 29.94
CA LYS A 423 -4.96 -1.72 29.89
C LYS A 423 -4.10 -0.93 28.91
N MET A 424 -3.79 -1.49 27.75
CA MET A 424 -2.95 -0.83 26.74
C MET A 424 -3.67 0.32 26.03
N ASP A 425 -2.89 1.28 25.49
CA ASP A 425 -3.41 2.50 24.86
C ASP A 425 -3.74 2.27 23.38
N ALA A 426 -3.09 1.31 22.76
CA ALA A 426 -3.31 0.87 21.38
C ALA A 426 -2.91 -0.59 21.22
N ILE A 427 -3.19 -1.15 20.05
CA ILE A 427 -2.71 -2.47 19.64
C ILE A 427 -2.22 -2.41 18.19
N TYR A 428 -1.11 -3.10 17.93
CA TYR A 428 -0.65 -3.36 16.58
C TYR A 428 -0.94 -4.81 16.22
N ILE A 429 -1.76 -4.99 15.19
CA ILE A 429 -2.13 -6.29 14.65
C ILE A 429 -1.38 -6.48 13.34
N ASP A 430 -0.34 -7.28 13.39
CA ASP A 430 0.58 -7.53 12.28
C ASP A 430 -0.06 -8.26 11.11
N GLN A 431 0.48 -8.04 9.91
CA GLN A 431 0.19 -8.71 8.64
C GLN A 431 -1.19 -8.48 8.01
N ILE A 432 -2.16 -7.86 8.66
CA ILE A 432 -3.48 -7.67 8.03
C ILE A 432 -3.40 -6.74 6.82
N GLY A 433 -2.71 -5.62 6.95
CA GLY A 433 -2.52 -4.66 5.84
C GLY A 433 -1.39 -5.05 4.89
N ALA A 434 -0.39 -5.80 5.38
CA ALA A 434 0.80 -6.11 4.63
C ALA A 434 0.69 -7.39 3.79
N ALA A 435 0.07 -8.43 4.33
CA ALA A 435 0.13 -9.74 3.72
C ALA A 435 -0.94 -9.94 2.64
N LYS A 436 -0.58 -10.72 1.64
CA LYS A 436 -1.46 -11.06 0.52
C LYS A 436 -2.67 -11.88 0.96
N ALA A 437 -3.79 -11.69 0.28
CA ALA A 437 -4.94 -12.57 0.34
C ALA A 437 -4.58 -13.96 -0.25
N ASN A 438 -4.96 -15.03 0.45
CA ASN A 438 -4.77 -16.39 -0.02
C ASN A 438 -6.09 -16.96 -0.51
N PRO A 439 -6.22 -17.37 -1.78
CA PRO A 439 -7.39 -18.09 -2.25
C PRO A 439 -7.56 -19.37 -1.44
N CYS A 440 -8.70 -19.52 -0.77
CA CYS A 440 -8.98 -20.71 0.03
C CYS A 440 -10.04 -21.56 -0.67
N ALA A 441 -9.76 -22.86 -0.80
CA ALA A 441 -10.67 -23.82 -1.45
C ALA A 441 -11.38 -24.76 -0.47
N ASP A 442 -11.25 -24.54 0.85
CA ASP A 442 -11.94 -25.37 1.84
C ASP A 442 -13.46 -25.17 1.78
N LYS A 443 -14.19 -26.24 1.47
CA LYS A 443 -15.65 -26.23 1.31
C LYS A 443 -16.41 -26.11 2.64
N ASN A 444 -15.72 -26.28 3.77
CA ASN A 444 -16.33 -26.16 5.10
C ASN A 444 -16.26 -24.71 5.63
N HIS A 445 -15.55 -23.83 4.95
CA HIS A 445 -15.47 -22.42 5.35
C HIS A 445 -16.67 -21.63 4.83
N PRO A 446 -17.10 -20.57 5.54
CA PRO A 446 -18.30 -19.79 5.19
C PRO A 446 -18.02 -18.74 4.09
N HIS A 447 -17.33 -19.13 3.03
CA HIS A 447 -17.05 -18.29 1.87
C HIS A 447 -17.00 -19.13 0.58
N PRO A 448 -17.20 -18.55 -0.60
CA PRO A 448 -16.97 -19.24 -1.87
C PRO A 448 -15.50 -19.68 -2.00
N ALA A 449 -15.27 -20.88 -2.55
CA ALA A 449 -13.92 -21.33 -2.83
C ALA A 449 -13.21 -20.42 -3.86
N GLY A 450 -11.97 -20.07 -3.63
CA GLY A 450 -11.16 -19.24 -4.53
C GLY A 450 -10.93 -17.82 -4.06
N GLY A 451 -10.93 -16.88 -5.02
CA GLY A 451 -10.73 -15.46 -4.79
C GLY A 451 -11.98 -14.70 -4.34
N GLY A 452 -12.09 -13.44 -4.73
CA GLY A 452 -13.25 -12.59 -4.44
C GLY A 452 -13.05 -11.62 -3.28
N ARG A 453 -14.17 -11.21 -2.67
CA ARG A 453 -14.22 -10.21 -1.58
C ARG A 453 -14.07 -10.79 -0.19
N TRP A 454 -14.36 -12.08 -0.02
CA TRP A 454 -14.52 -12.70 1.27
C TRP A 454 -13.34 -12.48 2.24
N TRP A 455 -12.12 -12.44 1.71
CA TRP A 455 -10.92 -12.19 2.52
C TRP A 455 -10.96 -10.81 3.20
N ILE A 456 -11.19 -9.79 2.40
CA ILE A 456 -11.24 -8.40 2.86
C ILE A 456 -12.43 -8.19 3.79
N ASP A 457 -13.61 -8.66 3.40
CA ASP A 457 -14.84 -8.52 4.20
C ASP A 457 -14.72 -9.23 5.54
N SER A 458 -14.06 -10.38 5.57
CA SER A 458 -13.83 -11.14 6.81
C SER A 458 -12.88 -10.42 7.76
N TYR A 459 -11.79 -9.84 7.27
CA TYR A 459 -10.92 -9.02 8.10
C TYR A 459 -11.59 -7.72 8.54
N ARG A 460 -12.37 -7.08 7.70
CA ARG A 460 -13.17 -5.91 8.11
C ARG A 460 -14.13 -6.26 9.24
N ASN A 461 -14.80 -7.41 9.16
CA ASN A 461 -15.69 -7.88 10.22
C ASN A 461 -14.93 -8.14 11.53
N LEU A 462 -13.80 -8.84 11.46
CA LEU A 462 -12.93 -9.10 12.60
C LEU A 462 -12.48 -7.80 13.27
N LEU A 463 -11.97 -6.86 12.48
CA LEU A 463 -11.46 -5.56 12.94
C LEU A 463 -12.58 -4.64 13.48
N THR A 464 -13.79 -4.68 12.92
CA THR A 464 -14.92 -3.91 13.40
C THR A 464 -15.29 -4.32 14.83
N HIS A 465 -15.30 -5.60 15.13
CA HIS A 465 -15.55 -6.09 16.49
C HIS A 465 -14.43 -5.72 17.47
N ALA A 466 -13.19 -5.74 17.02
CA ALA A 466 -12.05 -5.32 17.83
C ALA A 466 -12.07 -3.80 18.11
N HIS A 467 -12.52 -2.99 17.14
CA HIS A 467 -12.59 -1.53 17.27
C HIS A 467 -13.69 -1.07 18.25
N LEU A 468 -14.79 -1.80 18.34
CA LEU A 468 -15.93 -1.47 19.23
C LEU A 468 -15.64 -1.69 20.72
N ALA A 469 -14.52 -2.32 21.08
CA ALA A 469 -14.20 -2.67 22.47
C ALA A 469 -13.86 -1.45 23.35
N SER A 470 -13.50 -0.27 22.78
CA SER A 470 -13.22 0.96 23.55
C SER A 470 -13.10 2.19 22.66
N ASP A 471 -13.75 3.29 23.05
CA ASP A 471 -13.71 4.58 22.34
C ASP A 471 -12.35 5.32 22.44
N ASN A 472 -11.44 4.87 23.30
CA ASN A 472 -10.16 5.56 23.59
C ASN A 472 -8.92 4.78 23.18
N VAL A 473 -9.09 3.66 22.49
CA VAL A 473 -7.99 2.80 22.05
C VAL A 473 -7.82 2.83 20.55
N MET A 474 -6.61 2.52 20.11
CA MET A 474 -6.22 2.59 18.72
C MET A 474 -5.87 1.23 18.17
N ILE A 475 -6.38 0.89 17.00
CA ILE A 475 -5.96 -0.28 16.22
C ILE A 475 -5.07 0.18 15.08
N THR A 476 -3.92 -0.45 14.96
CA THR A 476 -2.94 -0.22 13.90
C THR A 476 -2.54 -1.54 13.25
N THR A 477 -1.93 -1.47 12.09
CA THR A 477 -1.40 -2.65 11.39
C THR A 477 -0.11 -2.35 10.64
N GLU A 478 0.50 -3.40 10.13
CA GLU A 478 1.66 -3.35 9.26
C GLU A 478 1.29 -2.86 7.87
N CYS A 479 2.07 -1.93 7.32
CA CYS A 479 2.00 -1.39 5.97
C CYS A 479 0.65 -0.78 5.58
N THR A 480 0.68 0.06 4.57
CA THR A 480 -0.52 0.73 4.04
C THR A 480 -1.32 -0.20 3.15
N SER A 481 -2.63 -0.15 3.33
CA SER A 481 -3.59 -0.90 2.50
C SER A 481 -4.97 -0.27 2.67
N ASP A 482 -5.50 0.31 1.61
CA ASP A 482 -6.68 1.17 1.69
C ASP A 482 -7.99 0.48 2.14
N PRO A 483 -8.29 -0.81 1.84
CA PRO A 483 -9.60 -1.36 2.15
C PRO A 483 -9.91 -1.48 3.66
N TYR A 484 -8.90 -1.37 4.51
CA TYR A 484 -9.06 -1.51 5.97
C TYR A 484 -9.13 -0.17 6.73
N MET A 485 -9.04 0.97 6.04
CA MET A 485 -8.94 2.29 6.66
C MET A 485 -10.08 2.61 7.61
N LYS A 486 -11.29 2.11 7.36
CA LYS A 486 -12.44 2.36 8.23
C LYS A 486 -12.30 1.70 9.62
N GLN A 487 -11.56 0.62 9.72
CA GLN A 487 -11.32 -0.13 10.95
C GLN A 487 -9.95 0.16 11.57
N ILE A 488 -8.98 0.53 10.74
CA ILE A 488 -7.59 0.79 11.15
C ILE A 488 -7.31 2.29 11.03
N GLY A 489 -6.89 2.93 12.11
CA GLY A 489 -6.59 4.35 12.10
C GLY A 489 -5.11 4.69 11.90
N GLY A 490 -4.21 3.70 12.04
CA GLY A 490 -2.77 3.90 11.91
C GLY A 490 -2.06 2.77 11.18
N TYR A 491 -1.15 3.12 10.28
CA TYR A 491 -0.36 2.19 9.48
C TYR A 491 1.14 2.39 9.72
N LEU A 492 1.86 1.32 10.07
CA LEU A 492 3.31 1.33 10.18
C LEU A 492 3.92 1.35 8.77
N SER A 493 4.63 2.41 8.44
CA SER A 493 5.16 2.67 7.09
C SER A 493 6.61 2.20 6.92
N TRP A 494 7.02 1.14 7.59
CA TRP A 494 8.41 0.70 7.69
C TRP A 494 9.04 0.23 6.37
N LEU A 495 8.22 -0.16 5.38
CA LEU A 495 8.66 -0.54 4.04
C LEU A 495 8.73 0.64 3.05
N TRP A 496 8.53 1.88 3.51
CA TRP A 496 8.69 3.07 2.69
C TRP A 496 10.15 3.51 2.60
N ILE A 497 11.00 2.69 1.98
CA ILE A 497 12.46 2.86 1.94
C ILE A 497 13.05 2.35 0.62
N ARG A 498 12.46 2.72 -0.51
CA ARG A 498 12.88 2.27 -1.84
C ARG A 498 13.25 3.45 -2.72
N ASP A 499 14.12 3.22 -3.71
CA ASP A 499 14.32 4.18 -4.79
C ASP A 499 13.00 4.42 -5.54
N GLY A 500 12.81 5.66 -5.99
CA GLY A 500 11.60 6.06 -6.69
C GLY A 500 10.35 6.18 -5.83
N GLN A 501 10.46 6.02 -4.51
CA GLN A 501 9.33 6.14 -3.60
C GLN A 501 8.77 7.56 -3.57
N VAL A 502 7.44 7.66 -3.66
CA VAL A 502 6.67 8.90 -3.57
C VAL A 502 5.53 8.76 -2.56
N PRO A 503 5.12 9.85 -1.89
CA PRO A 503 4.09 9.79 -0.85
C PRO A 503 2.65 9.77 -1.41
N ALA A 504 2.39 8.91 -2.41
CA ALA A 504 1.09 8.88 -3.09
C ALA A 504 -0.04 8.46 -2.16
N PHE A 505 0.20 7.50 -1.23
CA PHE A 505 -0.80 7.10 -0.27
C PHE A 505 -1.22 8.26 0.65
N ASN A 506 -0.27 9.07 1.11
CA ASN A 506 -0.58 10.26 1.92
C ASN A 506 -1.20 11.37 1.07
N ALA A 507 -0.80 11.55 -0.19
CA ALA A 507 -1.45 12.49 -1.10
C ALA A 507 -2.94 12.15 -1.31
N VAL A 508 -3.27 10.86 -1.35
CA VAL A 508 -4.66 10.39 -1.49
C VAL A 508 -5.42 10.46 -0.17
N TYR A 509 -4.83 10.03 0.96
CA TYR A 509 -5.60 9.67 2.16
C TYR A 509 -5.20 10.33 3.46
N ASN A 510 -4.28 11.30 3.49
CA ASN A 510 -3.73 11.82 4.75
C ASN A 510 -4.79 12.31 5.76
N GLU A 511 -5.90 12.90 5.29
CA GLU A 511 -6.98 13.34 6.19
C GLU A 511 -7.73 12.19 6.87
N TYR A 512 -7.60 10.98 6.32
CA TYR A 512 -8.39 9.79 6.69
C TYR A 512 -7.61 8.75 7.46
N VAL A 513 -6.27 8.85 7.50
CA VAL A 513 -5.40 7.83 8.09
C VAL A 513 -4.12 8.46 8.63
N ILE A 514 -3.53 7.83 9.65
CA ILE A 514 -2.23 8.23 10.18
C ILE A 514 -1.21 7.17 9.79
N THR A 515 -0.11 7.61 9.16
CA THR A 515 1.05 6.78 8.89
C THR A 515 2.14 7.06 9.91
N PHE A 516 2.85 6.02 10.36
CA PHE A 516 3.89 6.15 11.38
C PHE A 516 5.06 5.21 11.12
N GLY A 517 6.26 5.64 11.49
CA GLY A 517 7.47 4.84 11.49
C GLY A 517 7.98 4.45 10.10
N ILE A 518 9.09 5.06 9.68
CA ILE A 518 9.94 4.54 8.59
C ILE A 518 11.06 3.75 9.25
N SER A 519 11.40 2.57 8.72
CA SER A 519 12.27 1.63 9.42
C SER A 519 13.66 2.16 9.75
N TYR A 520 13.89 2.39 11.02
CA TYR A 520 15.25 2.55 11.56
C TYR A 520 15.71 1.31 12.36
N GLY A 521 14.79 0.37 12.59
CA GLY A 521 15.03 -0.75 13.50
C GLY A 521 16.12 -1.71 13.07
N SER A 522 16.34 -1.87 11.78
CA SER A 522 17.37 -2.72 11.21
C SER A 522 18.65 -2.00 10.79
N ILE A 523 18.70 -0.66 10.89
CA ILE A 523 19.90 0.11 10.58
C ILE A 523 20.90 -0.06 11.71
N THR A 524 22.08 -0.56 11.39
CA THR A 524 23.19 -0.74 12.35
C THR A 524 24.14 0.45 12.36
N ASP A 525 24.25 1.18 11.25
CA ASP A 525 25.08 2.38 11.13
C ASP A 525 24.18 3.61 11.40
N ALA A 526 24.26 4.12 12.61
CA ALA A 526 23.46 5.25 13.09
C ALA A 526 23.73 6.57 12.35
N ASP A 527 24.85 6.69 11.66
CA ASP A 527 25.26 7.91 10.95
C ASP A 527 25.25 7.77 9.43
N SER A 528 24.62 6.71 8.92
CA SER A 528 24.51 6.50 7.47
C SER A 528 23.67 7.59 6.78
N ASP A 529 23.95 7.86 5.52
CA ASP A 529 23.14 8.76 4.69
C ASP A 529 21.67 8.30 4.61
N CYS A 530 21.45 6.99 4.62
CA CYS A 530 20.13 6.38 4.69
C CYS A 530 19.29 6.89 5.87
N MET A 531 19.89 7.04 7.07
CA MET A 531 19.20 7.60 8.23
C MET A 531 18.73 9.03 8.00
N ARG A 532 19.60 9.87 7.45
CA ARG A 532 19.28 11.28 7.20
C ARG A 532 18.21 11.45 6.11
N ILE A 533 18.23 10.61 5.06
CA ILE A 533 17.16 10.55 4.06
C ILE A 533 15.82 10.26 4.75
N PHE A 534 15.76 9.23 5.60
CA PHE A 534 14.52 8.84 6.28
C PHE A 534 14.02 9.89 7.27
N PHE A 535 14.91 10.61 7.93
CA PHE A 535 14.51 11.74 8.77
C PHE A 535 13.76 12.80 7.95
N ALA A 536 14.35 13.21 6.84
CA ALA A 536 13.75 14.20 5.95
C ALA A 536 12.42 13.69 5.36
N GLN A 537 12.41 12.47 4.80
CA GLN A 537 11.20 11.87 4.20
C GLN A 537 10.08 11.71 5.21
N SER A 538 10.37 11.22 6.43
CA SER A 538 9.33 11.08 7.46
C SER A 538 8.60 12.40 7.70
N LEU A 539 9.33 13.51 7.78
CA LEU A 539 8.72 14.81 8.01
C LEU A 539 7.92 15.30 6.80
N VAL A 540 8.56 15.34 5.61
CA VAL A 540 7.91 15.93 4.42
C VAL A 540 6.75 15.09 3.89
N TYR A 541 6.77 13.78 4.15
CA TYR A 541 5.67 12.87 3.81
C TYR A 541 4.55 12.84 4.86
N GLY A 542 4.71 13.54 6.00
CA GLY A 542 3.71 13.62 7.07
C GLY A 542 3.64 12.39 7.98
N VAL A 543 4.59 11.48 7.88
CA VAL A 543 4.68 10.28 8.71
C VAL A 543 5.04 10.65 10.14
N GLN A 544 4.42 10.05 11.16
CA GLN A 544 4.89 10.16 12.54
C GLN A 544 6.28 9.50 12.63
N MET A 545 7.24 10.25 13.12
CA MET A 545 8.66 9.90 13.04
C MET A 545 9.03 8.72 13.95
N GLY A 546 10.20 8.16 13.74
CA GLY A 546 10.74 7.08 14.53
C GLY A 546 10.37 5.69 14.03
N TRP A 547 9.97 4.82 14.91
CA TRP A 547 10.08 3.39 14.97
C TRP A 547 11.55 2.98 15.07
N MET A 548 12.22 3.68 15.97
CA MET A 548 13.65 3.60 16.24
C MET A 548 13.89 3.03 17.64
N ARG A 549 14.89 2.18 17.77
CA ARG A 549 15.32 1.69 19.08
C ARG A 549 16.04 2.79 19.87
N PRO A 550 15.82 2.87 21.19
CA PRO A 550 16.51 3.85 22.05
C PRO A 550 18.04 3.79 21.96
N ASP A 551 18.63 2.59 21.87
CA ASP A 551 20.10 2.41 21.75
C ASP A 551 20.66 2.99 20.44
N LEU A 552 19.92 2.85 19.33
CA LEU A 552 20.29 3.44 18.04
C LEU A 552 20.27 4.97 18.14
N TYR A 553 19.23 5.54 18.74
CA TYR A 553 19.10 6.99 18.95
C TYR A 553 20.30 7.56 19.72
N PHE A 554 20.74 6.88 20.80
CA PHE A 554 21.89 7.35 21.58
C PHE A 554 23.23 7.26 20.86
N ARG A 555 23.34 6.43 19.82
CA ARG A 555 24.57 6.29 19.01
C ARG A 555 24.67 7.29 17.86
N MET A 556 23.58 7.99 17.51
CA MET A 556 23.58 8.95 16.41
C MET A 556 24.41 10.20 16.73
N SER A 557 25.24 10.64 15.79
CA SER A 557 25.91 11.94 15.85
C SER A 557 24.97 13.10 15.51
N HIS A 558 23.97 12.86 14.64
CA HIS A 558 23.02 13.87 14.14
C HIS A 558 21.74 13.99 15.00
N LYS A 559 21.80 13.70 16.29
CA LYS A 559 20.64 13.77 17.20
C LYS A 559 19.95 15.14 17.20
N ASP A 560 20.72 16.23 17.19
CA ASP A 560 20.15 17.57 17.24
C ASP A 560 19.36 17.91 15.97
N PHE A 561 19.84 17.45 14.81
CA PHE A 561 19.08 17.57 13.56
C PHE A 561 17.78 16.76 13.65
N TYR A 562 17.84 15.50 14.09
CA TYR A 562 16.65 14.66 14.26
C TYR A 562 15.64 15.25 15.25
N ARG A 563 16.11 15.69 16.43
CA ARG A 563 15.28 16.32 17.47
C ARG A 563 14.56 17.56 16.96
N LYS A 564 15.22 18.38 16.16
CA LYS A 564 14.61 19.54 15.48
C LYS A 564 13.42 19.15 14.62
N LEU A 565 13.58 18.11 13.78
CA LEU A 565 12.50 17.64 12.90
C LEU A 565 11.31 17.07 13.71
N VAL A 566 11.57 16.28 14.75
CA VAL A 566 10.54 15.74 15.65
C VAL A 566 9.79 16.88 16.36
N LYS A 567 10.55 17.88 16.87
CA LYS A 567 9.96 19.06 17.53
C LYS A 567 9.09 19.88 16.60
N PHE A 568 9.51 20.04 15.35
CA PHE A 568 8.71 20.71 14.33
C PHE A 568 7.39 19.96 14.08
N ARG A 569 7.46 18.64 13.91
CA ARG A 569 6.26 17.83 13.73
C ARG A 569 5.30 17.88 14.92
N GLU A 570 5.83 17.93 16.16
CA GLU A 570 5.02 18.12 17.36
C GLU A 570 4.33 19.49 17.35
N THR A 571 5.07 20.54 16.99
CA THR A 571 4.57 21.93 17.00
C THR A 571 3.46 22.17 15.97
N TYR A 572 3.58 21.55 14.80
CA TYR A 572 2.68 21.75 13.67
C TYR A 572 1.90 20.46 13.33
N ALA A 573 1.60 19.66 14.36
CA ALA A 573 0.94 18.37 14.20
C ALA A 573 -0.38 18.44 13.41
N ASP A 574 -1.13 19.54 13.55
CA ASP A 574 -2.41 19.79 12.91
C ASP A 574 -2.35 20.01 11.38
N TYR A 575 -1.18 20.32 10.83
CA TYR A 575 -0.97 20.26 9.39
C TYR A 575 -0.91 18.82 8.85
N PHE A 576 -0.59 17.86 9.70
CA PHE A 576 -0.40 16.47 9.31
C PHE A 576 -1.62 15.60 9.60
N TYR A 577 -2.21 15.64 10.79
CA TYR A 577 -3.35 14.78 11.10
C TYR A 577 -4.70 15.30 10.62
N GLY A 578 -4.85 16.60 10.47
CA GLY A 578 -6.06 17.27 9.94
C GLY A 578 -5.77 18.08 8.69
N GLY A 579 -4.68 17.75 8.00
CA GLY A 579 -4.21 18.47 6.84
C GLY A 579 -4.16 17.62 5.59
N ARG A 580 -4.19 18.30 4.45
CA ARG A 580 -4.06 17.71 3.12
C ARG A 580 -2.63 17.89 2.61
N MET A 581 -2.06 16.82 2.10
CA MET A 581 -0.86 16.91 1.30
C MET A 581 -1.22 17.52 -0.06
N LEU A 582 -0.59 18.61 -0.39
CA LEU A 582 -0.64 19.23 -1.72
C LEU A 582 0.53 18.72 -2.56
N ARG A 583 0.55 19.07 -3.84
CA ARG A 583 1.68 18.72 -4.72
C ARG A 583 2.99 19.17 -4.06
N PRO A 584 3.93 18.25 -3.78
CA PRO A 584 5.25 18.61 -3.29
C PRO A 584 5.94 19.59 -4.23
N PRO A 585 6.84 20.47 -3.74
CA PRO A 585 7.61 21.32 -4.60
C PRO A 585 8.46 20.48 -5.55
N TYR A 586 8.53 20.86 -6.81
CA TYR A 586 9.53 20.34 -7.71
C TYR A 586 10.86 21.02 -7.36
N LEU A 587 11.87 20.21 -7.09
CA LEU A 587 13.21 20.65 -6.75
C LEU A 587 14.17 20.26 -7.87
N SER A 588 15.09 21.19 -8.23
CA SER A 588 16.11 20.92 -9.25
C SER A 588 17.14 19.89 -8.76
N ASP A 589 17.81 19.24 -9.71
CA ASP A 589 18.89 18.28 -9.43
C ASP A 589 20.22 18.94 -9.01
N ASN A 590 20.21 20.25 -8.71
CA ASN A 590 21.40 20.98 -8.26
C ASN A 590 21.84 20.64 -6.83
N ALA A 591 20.91 20.13 -6.02
CA ALA A 591 21.22 19.69 -4.67
C ALA A 591 22.12 18.43 -4.67
N PRO A 592 22.99 18.26 -3.66
CA PRO A 592 23.74 17.03 -3.48
C PRO A 592 22.82 15.81 -3.41
N ARG A 593 23.32 14.67 -3.85
CA ARG A 593 22.64 13.39 -3.64
C ARG A 593 23.24 12.66 -2.46
N LEU A 594 22.37 12.00 -1.71
CA LEU A 594 22.72 11.07 -0.62
C LEU A 594 22.53 9.65 -1.14
N VAL A 595 23.60 8.87 -1.10
CA VAL A 595 23.63 7.50 -1.60
C VAL A 595 24.06 6.57 -0.47
N SER A 596 23.31 5.50 -0.24
CA SER A 596 23.64 4.52 0.78
C SER A 596 23.31 3.11 0.33
N ASP A 597 24.33 2.23 0.39
CA ASP A 597 24.21 0.77 0.21
C ASP A 597 23.94 0.04 1.54
N LYS A 598 23.76 0.78 2.63
CA LYS A 598 23.59 0.27 4.00
C LYS A 598 22.14 0.36 4.48
N CYS A 599 21.22 0.46 3.57
CA CYS A 599 19.79 0.41 3.89
C CYS A 599 19.41 -1.04 4.16
N THR A 600 19.52 -1.44 5.40
CA THR A 600 19.58 -2.84 5.87
C THR A 600 18.26 -3.59 5.94
N GLN A 601 17.18 -3.02 5.48
CA GLN A 601 16.09 -3.88 5.05
C GLN A 601 16.60 -4.60 3.80
N ALA A 602 17.15 -5.76 4.02
CA ALA A 602 17.97 -6.56 3.10
C ALA A 602 17.37 -6.80 1.69
N ILE A 603 16.18 -6.31 1.46
CA ILE A 603 15.48 -6.44 0.19
C ILE A 603 16.01 -5.46 -0.85
N TYR A 604 16.53 -4.30 -0.44
CA TYR A 604 16.87 -3.21 -1.37
C TYR A 604 18.24 -2.58 -1.19
N GLY A 605 18.96 -2.83 -0.12
CA GLY A 605 20.34 -2.41 0.14
C GLY A 605 20.76 -0.98 -0.25
N HIS A 606 20.23 -0.48 -1.34
CA HIS A 606 20.62 0.79 -1.99
C HIS A 606 19.50 1.81 -1.93
N VAL A 607 19.83 3.06 -1.61
CA VAL A 607 18.96 4.24 -1.79
C VAL A 607 19.78 5.40 -2.36
N ASP A 608 19.20 6.12 -3.31
CA ASP A 608 19.77 7.30 -3.95
C ASP A 608 18.72 8.41 -4.04
N TYR A 609 18.83 9.42 -3.18
CA TYR A 609 17.89 10.53 -3.11
C TYR A 609 18.57 11.89 -3.15
N PRO A 610 17.90 12.95 -3.67
CA PRO A 610 18.34 14.32 -3.45
C PRO A 610 18.42 14.61 -1.95
N ALA A 611 19.49 15.28 -1.53
CA ALA A 611 19.68 15.63 -0.12
C ALA A 611 18.61 16.59 0.39
N VAL A 612 18.06 17.43 -0.49
CA VAL A 612 16.94 18.31 -0.16
C VAL A 612 15.63 17.64 -0.49
N GLN A 613 14.77 17.54 0.51
CA GLN A 613 13.42 17.00 0.41
C GLN A 613 12.41 18.11 0.66
N GLY A 614 11.27 18.07 -0.02
CA GLY A 614 10.23 19.10 0.12
C GLY A 614 8.83 18.52 0.29
N GLY A 615 8.00 19.20 1.08
CA GLY A 615 6.59 18.88 1.26
C GLY A 615 5.74 20.15 1.33
N LEU A 616 4.54 20.10 0.76
CA LEU A 616 3.57 21.18 0.83
C LEU A 616 2.27 20.66 1.47
N TRP A 617 1.85 21.32 2.54
CA TRP A 617 0.71 20.92 3.34
C TRP A 617 -0.32 22.03 3.46
N GLN A 618 -1.58 21.68 3.52
CA GLN A 618 -2.68 22.61 3.78
C GLN A 618 -3.44 22.20 5.03
N ARG A 619 -3.52 23.12 5.99
CA ARG A 619 -4.38 22.95 7.17
C ARG A 619 -5.83 23.15 6.76
N MET A 620 -6.67 22.12 6.94
CA MET A 620 -8.04 22.14 6.43
C MET A 620 -8.93 23.16 7.16
N THR A 621 -8.70 23.42 8.46
CA THR A 621 -9.48 24.36 9.25
C THR A 621 -9.33 25.82 8.81
N THR A 622 -8.17 26.20 8.27
CA THR A 622 -7.87 27.60 7.94
C THR A 622 -7.55 27.81 6.46
N GLY A 623 -7.29 26.76 5.70
CA GLY A 623 -6.79 26.83 4.33
C GLY A 623 -5.30 27.22 4.23
N ARG A 624 -4.67 27.59 5.35
CA ARG A 624 -3.28 28.04 5.39
C ARG A 624 -2.33 26.93 4.94
N ARG A 625 -1.36 27.28 4.12
CA ARG A 625 -0.38 26.34 3.57
C ARG A 625 0.94 26.43 4.30
N LEU A 626 1.65 25.33 4.36
CA LEU A 626 2.97 25.17 4.97
C LEU A 626 3.88 24.44 3.97
N LEU A 627 4.86 25.15 3.44
CA LEU A 627 5.96 24.56 2.66
C LEU A 627 7.10 24.24 3.60
N ILE A 628 7.63 23.02 3.52
CA ILE A 628 8.75 22.51 4.32
C ILE A 628 9.84 22.07 3.36
N LEU A 629 11.06 22.50 3.60
CA LEU A 629 12.27 22.04 2.92
C LEU A 629 13.25 21.52 3.96
N VAL A 630 13.86 20.37 3.73
CA VAL A 630 14.83 19.74 4.63
C VAL A 630 16.09 19.39 3.84
N ASN A 631 17.23 19.99 4.19
CA ASN A 631 18.54 19.58 3.70
C ASN A 631 19.14 18.53 4.65
N ALA A 632 19.21 17.30 4.20
CA ALA A 632 19.78 16.18 4.95
C ALA A 632 21.28 15.98 4.74
N ALA A 633 21.95 16.81 3.89
CA ALA A 633 23.39 16.76 3.68
C ALA A 633 24.15 17.54 4.77
N GLU A 634 25.39 17.12 5.01
CA GLU A 634 26.37 17.82 5.88
C GLU A 634 27.08 18.99 5.19
N VAL A 635 26.59 19.36 4.00
CA VAL A 635 27.10 20.48 3.21
C VAL A 635 25.93 21.40 2.80
N PRO A 636 26.20 22.68 2.49
CA PRO A 636 25.18 23.56 1.93
C PRO A 636 24.63 23.00 0.61
N ALA A 637 23.35 23.25 0.35
CA ALA A 637 22.66 22.81 -0.86
C ALA A 637 21.98 23.98 -1.57
N ASP A 638 22.32 24.18 -2.84
CA ASP A 638 21.59 25.10 -3.71
C ASP A 638 20.35 24.42 -4.25
N VAL A 639 19.23 25.11 -4.16
CA VAL A 639 17.92 24.58 -4.52
C VAL A 639 17.17 25.59 -5.38
N ASP A 640 16.86 25.19 -6.61
CA ASP A 640 15.84 25.84 -7.42
C ASP A 640 14.54 25.09 -7.24
N MET A 641 13.48 25.77 -6.82
CA MET A 641 12.19 25.14 -6.60
C MET A 641 11.09 25.72 -7.48
N SER A 642 10.12 24.86 -7.83
CA SER A 642 8.85 25.29 -8.39
C SER A 642 7.73 24.73 -7.51
N VAL A 643 6.81 25.58 -7.04
CA VAL A 643 5.77 25.23 -6.08
C VAL A 643 4.46 25.94 -6.40
N SER A 644 3.33 25.26 -6.17
CA SER A 644 2.00 25.81 -6.40
C SER A 644 1.55 26.72 -5.25
N LEU A 645 2.27 27.84 -5.08
CA LEU A 645 1.92 28.91 -4.17
C LEU A 645 1.79 30.22 -4.97
N PRO A 646 0.99 31.20 -4.49
CA PRO A 646 0.91 32.51 -5.13
C PRO A 646 2.26 33.22 -5.21
N ASP A 647 2.45 34.06 -6.22
CA ASP A 647 3.63 34.93 -6.29
C ASP A 647 3.61 35.91 -5.11
N GLY A 648 4.78 36.12 -4.53
CA GLY A 648 4.91 36.97 -3.35
C GLY A 648 6.23 36.83 -2.62
N THR A 649 6.37 37.57 -1.53
CA THR A 649 7.51 37.48 -0.62
C THR A 649 7.11 36.71 0.61
N TYR A 650 7.81 35.62 0.89
CA TYR A 650 7.56 34.72 2.01
C TYR A 650 8.68 34.79 3.05
N ALA A 651 8.32 34.98 4.31
CA ALA A 651 9.26 34.91 5.41
C ALA A 651 9.80 33.48 5.57
N LEU A 652 11.12 33.35 5.64
CA LEU A 652 11.79 32.11 5.98
C LEU A 652 11.78 31.91 7.49
N ASN A 653 11.61 30.67 7.92
CA ASN A 653 11.61 30.28 9.32
C ASN A 653 12.45 28.99 9.46
N GLY A 654 12.85 28.65 10.68
CA GLY A 654 13.66 27.49 10.98
C GLY A 654 15.14 27.83 11.05
N ASP A 655 15.97 27.21 10.23
CA ASP A 655 17.43 27.42 10.23
C ASP A 655 17.89 28.55 9.31
N MET A 656 16.97 29.29 8.72
CA MET A 656 17.24 30.49 7.91
C MET A 656 16.32 31.62 8.32
N ASP A 657 16.89 32.80 8.40
CA ASP A 657 16.17 34.08 8.57
C ASP A 657 16.05 34.81 7.22
N GLY A 658 15.14 35.78 7.16
CA GLY A 658 14.94 36.62 5.99
C GLY A 658 13.70 36.25 5.19
N SER A 659 13.76 36.42 3.88
CA SER A 659 12.62 36.13 3.00
C SER A 659 13.06 35.60 1.65
N VAL A 660 12.19 34.88 0.98
CA VAL A 660 12.33 34.43 -0.40
C VAL A 660 11.19 35.01 -1.24
N VAL A 661 11.50 35.37 -2.47
CA VAL A 661 10.51 35.86 -3.44
C VAL A 661 10.16 34.75 -4.41
N LEU A 662 8.88 34.37 -4.42
CA LEU A 662 8.32 33.52 -5.46
C LEU A 662 7.87 34.40 -6.64
N LYS A 663 8.30 34.03 -7.84
CA LYS A 663 7.85 34.62 -9.09
C LYS A 663 7.54 33.50 -10.08
N ASP A 664 6.34 33.53 -10.64
CA ASP A 664 5.80 32.44 -11.48
C ASP A 664 5.90 31.07 -10.76
N GLY A 665 5.65 31.08 -9.43
CA GLY A 665 5.77 29.90 -8.56
C GLY A 665 7.21 29.39 -8.35
N LYS A 666 8.24 30.12 -8.77
CA LYS A 666 9.65 29.70 -8.71
C LYS A 666 10.46 30.53 -7.73
N ALA A 667 11.43 29.89 -7.11
CA ALA A 667 12.42 30.54 -6.25
C ALA A 667 13.71 29.72 -6.16
N SER A 668 14.81 30.40 -5.79
CA SER A 668 16.11 29.76 -5.51
C SER A 668 16.58 30.14 -4.11
N LEU A 669 17.21 29.22 -3.42
CA LEU A 669 17.82 29.45 -2.11
C LEU A 669 18.99 28.48 -1.87
N THR A 670 19.93 28.90 -1.00
CA THR A 670 21.03 28.05 -0.53
C THR A 670 20.72 27.63 0.91
N MET A 671 20.45 26.36 1.12
CA MET A 671 20.14 25.82 2.45
C MET A 671 21.41 25.46 3.22
N PRO A 672 21.50 25.80 4.52
CA PRO A 672 22.61 25.33 5.37
C PRO A 672 22.69 23.81 5.47
N PRO A 673 23.82 23.23 5.92
CA PRO A 673 23.93 21.80 6.23
C PRO A 673 22.94 21.39 7.32
N LEU A 674 22.38 20.17 7.23
CA LEU A 674 21.50 19.57 8.26
C LEU A 674 20.44 20.55 8.77
N SER A 675 19.73 21.17 7.81
CA SER A 675 18.81 22.28 8.09
C SER A 675 17.38 21.96 7.67
N MET A 676 16.46 22.66 8.32
CA MET A 676 15.05 22.71 7.95
C MET A 676 14.62 24.16 7.80
N VAL A 677 14.00 24.46 6.68
CA VAL A 677 13.44 25.78 6.36
C VAL A 677 11.97 25.62 6.01
N TYR A 678 11.14 26.51 6.53
CA TYR A 678 9.72 26.46 6.23
C TYR A 678 9.12 27.86 6.05
N MET A 679 8.01 27.89 5.31
CA MET A 679 7.27 29.13 5.09
C MET A 679 5.76 28.87 5.08
N PHE A 680 5.00 29.89 5.47
CA PHE A 680 3.56 29.86 5.44
C PHE A 680 3.02 30.71 4.29
N ALA A 681 1.93 30.20 3.67
CA ALA A 681 1.12 30.95 2.71
C ALA A 681 -0.35 30.85 3.13
N ASP A 682 -1.07 31.96 3.05
CA ASP A 682 -2.51 32.04 3.35
C ASP A 682 -3.35 31.68 2.13
#